data_430894facae402c676382c52738412e7
#
_entry.id   430894facae402c676382c52738412e7
#
_cell.length_a   1.000
_cell.length_b   1.000
_cell.length_c   1.000
_cell.angle_alpha   90.00
_cell.angle_beta   90.00
_cell.angle_gamma   90.00
#
_symmetry.space_group_name_H-M   'P 1'
#
loop_
_entity.id
_entity.type
_entity.pdbx_description
1 polymer ?
#
loop_
_entity_poly.entity_id
_entity_poly.type
_entity_poly.pdbx_seq_one_letter_code
_entity_poly.pdbx_strand_id
1 'polypeptide(L)'
;MPSHEASADPDRTLYLIDGHAQMFRAYHAIRGGMTSPVTGEPTNATFAFTGLLLKLFSQYRPKYVAMAIDSPGDTFRHAFYPEYKGTRSDPPEDFKPQIPTMLETARLFGIPVLGVPGDEADDLMVTLAQRLTDEHPDLKVRLVAKDKDLEQVLSNRITLFDAHTDVEMDPAGLLEKRGITPEQVIDYQTLIGDSTDNIPGVKGIGPKTAKTLIERFGSVAELVKNLDQLKGKQKENLAAAVSDGTLELTRRLVTLKTDCDVALTLDDAAVSPDRIDAEALDTIFERLGFNRHRSDLKALCRGGSGAAAAADPEPPRQKPVGRGPEAGAGGLFDQSGADEPAAPDAWLESIEGDYRAVTTAAELKKLVATLKKQTLIAVDTETIGLGATAELCGICLAWTAGEAVYVPMRSPEPDAHLTPDAVLGALRGVLEDAAIDKVGHNLKYDWLVLKHAGVTMRGMAFDTMVAAFLCGAPGLKMDHLALAELGRTTVPINALIGDKPRKKADPPQKTMDQIPLRLITAYAAEDADVTLRLHGVLAPRLEAMGMTALANDVEMPLVEVLSTMEDHGIVVNPDELDRQREGLQTQIDGLREQILAVARPQPLDAASDEPTEGLTEEAAPPFNPDSPKQLGELLFNVLKFPVQRKTKTGYSTDAEVLETLAGLPDGELLDVPDHARPLPKLIVEYRTLTKLVSTYLVALKDAVRPADGRVHASFHQTGAATGRLSSSNPNLQNIPIRTEVGRQIRKAFVAAPGHVLVSADYSQIELRVLAHLSQDAALIDAFRRDLDIHTAVGAHVYGVPLDEVTKDQRNHAKTINFGIIYGVTAFGLARRIDGMSQKEAQTLIDEYKAGYPGIDRFMEACVEKATADGYVTTILGRRRAIDQVQSKNPNQRALGERLAINSVVQGSAADLIKLAMVNLHRRIERDAVHARDAVPIKMLLQIHDELVLECPEADAEAVSAVLVEEMQNAMELHVPLKVDPGVGKDWFEAK
;
A
#
# COMPACT_ATOMS: atom_id res chain seq x y z
N MET A 1 14.08 50.92 -32.36
CA MET A 1 12.70 51.08 -31.84
C MET A 1 12.30 49.73 -31.36
N PRO A 2 12.25 49.45 -30.05
CA PRO A 2 11.78 48.15 -29.57
C PRO A 2 10.26 48.13 -29.63
N SER A 3 9.73 47.07 -30.22
CA SER A 3 8.32 46.70 -30.23
C SER A 3 7.87 46.37 -28.80
N HIS A 4 6.85 47.07 -28.36
CA HIS A 4 6.13 46.72 -27.11
C HIS A 4 5.54 45.31 -27.25
N GLU A 5 6.11 44.33 -26.57
CA GLU A 5 5.39 43.14 -26.16
C GLU A 5 4.38 43.57 -25.10
N ALA A 6 3.11 43.50 -25.42
CA ALA A 6 2.03 43.67 -24.48
C ALA A 6 2.12 42.52 -23.48
N SER A 7 2.36 42.83 -22.23
CA SER A 7 2.27 41.85 -21.12
C SER A 7 0.86 41.26 -21.14
N ALA A 8 0.73 39.99 -21.48
CA ALA A 8 -0.54 39.27 -21.39
C ALA A 8 -1.04 39.35 -19.96
N ASP A 9 -2.28 39.79 -19.77
CA ASP A 9 -2.99 39.79 -18.48
C ASP A 9 -3.01 38.34 -17.94
N PRO A 10 -2.32 38.02 -16.85
CA PRO A 10 -2.27 36.64 -16.34
C PRO A 10 -3.66 36.06 -15.97
N ASP A 11 -4.65 36.90 -15.89
CA ASP A 11 -6.04 36.61 -15.50
C ASP A 11 -6.94 36.06 -16.61
N ARG A 12 -6.49 36.04 -17.89
CA ARG A 12 -7.35 35.62 -19.03
C ARG A 12 -7.06 34.16 -19.44
N THR A 13 -7.35 33.23 -18.53
CA THR A 13 -7.16 31.79 -18.77
C THR A 13 -8.49 31.04 -18.62
N LEU A 14 -8.85 30.26 -19.66
CA LEU A 14 -9.99 29.32 -19.65
C LEU A 14 -9.50 27.92 -19.27
N TYR A 15 -10.14 27.32 -18.28
CA TYR A 15 -9.94 25.93 -17.90
C TYR A 15 -11.03 25.08 -18.53
N LEU A 16 -10.68 24.24 -19.50
CA LEU A 16 -11.56 23.23 -20.09
C LEU A 16 -11.33 21.88 -19.44
N ILE A 17 -12.32 21.36 -18.74
CA ILE A 17 -12.24 20.13 -17.97
C ILE A 17 -12.80 18.97 -18.78
N ASP A 18 -12.03 17.88 -18.92
CA ASP A 18 -12.53 16.59 -19.34
C ASP A 18 -13.31 15.96 -18.20
N GLY A 19 -14.64 16.05 -18.25
CA GLY A 19 -15.50 15.66 -17.13
C GLY A 19 -15.45 14.19 -16.82
N HIS A 20 -15.64 13.30 -17.81
CA HIS A 20 -15.66 11.87 -17.58
C HIS A 20 -14.30 11.32 -17.14
N ALA A 21 -13.21 11.75 -17.75
CA ALA A 21 -11.87 11.34 -17.33
C ALA A 21 -11.54 11.78 -15.91
N GLN A 22 -11.93 13.01 -15.50
CA GLN A 22 -11.72 13.48 -14.12
C GLN A 22 -12.61 12.75 -13.12
N MET A 23 -13.88 12.48 -13.43
CA MET A 23 -14.79 11.69 -12.58
C MET A 23 -14.28 10.25 -12.41
N PHE A 24 -13.85 9.61 -13.48
CA PHE A 24 -13.29 8.25 -13.43
C PHE A 24 -11.97 8.20 -12.65
N ARG A 25 -11.14 9.21 -12.82
CA ARG A 25 -9.91 9.37 -12.03
C ARG A 25 -10.21 9.57 -10.54
N ALA A 26 -11.22 10.38 -10.22
CA ALA A 26 -11.69 10.59 -8.86
C ALA A 26 -12.21 9.29 -8.21
N TYR A 27 -12.92 8.45 -8.95
CA TYR A 27 -13.36 7.14 -8.49
C TYR A 27 -12.18 6.24 -8.07
N HIS A 28 -11.10 6.22 -8.85
CA HIS A 28 -9.92 5.43 -8.55
C HIS A 28 -8.94 6.07 -7.56
N ALA A 29 -9.13 7.34 -7.21
CA ALA A 29 -8.30 8.03 -6.23
C ALA A 29 -8.53 7.51 -4.81
N ILE A 30 -9.76 7.12 -4.47
CA ILE A 30 -10.13 6.58 -3.16
C ILE A 30 -10.39 5.07 -3.31
N ARG A 31 -9.47 4.26 -2.82
CA ARG A 31 -9.60 2.80 -2.80
C ARG A 31 -10.35 2.36 -1.54
N GLY A 32 -11.40 1.59 -1.72
CA GLY A 32 -12.29 1.12 -0.65
C GLY A 32 -13.63 1.86 -0.67
N GLY A 33 -14.72 1.15 -0.38
CA GLY A 33 -16.08 1.65 -0.52
C GLY A 33 -16.39 2.78 0.45
N MET A 34 -16.15 4.03 0.05
CA MET A 34 -16.61 5.19 0.79
C MET A 34 -18.10 5.39 0.50
N THR A 35 -18.91 5.41 1.54
CA THR A 35 -20.34 5.64 1.47
C THR A 35 -20.76 6.84 2.33
N SER A 36 -21.84 7.48 1.98
CA SER A 36 -22.44 8.53 2.81
C SER A 36 -22.84 7.98 4.18
N PRO A 37 -22.40 8.57 5.28
CA PRO A 37 -22.86 8.18 6.62
C PRO A 37 -24.34 8.49 6.87
N VAL A 38 -24.95 9.31 6.00
CA VAL A 38 -26.35 9.75 6.12
C VAL A 38 -27.27 8.85 5.29
N THR A 39 -26.89 8.57 4.02
CA THR A 39 -27.77 7.86 3.06
C THR A 39 -27.28 6.45 2.71
N GLY A 40 -26.02 6.11 3.03
CA GLY A 40 -25.42 4.83 2.64
C GLY A 40 -25.02 4.72 1.16
N GLU A 41 -25.28 5.75 0.34
CA GLU A 41 -24.90 5.74 -1.08
C GLU A 41 -23.38 5.83 -1.28
N PRO A 42 -22.82 5.23 -2.35
CA PRO A 42 -21.39 5.33 -2.65
C PRO A 42 -21.00 6.76 -2.98
N THR A 43 -19.88 7.26 -2.44
CA THR A 43 -19.51 8.68 -2.48
C THR A 43 -18.03 8.94 -2.78
N ASN A 44 -17.20 7.90 -2.93
CA ASN A 44 -15.75 8.03 -3.16
C ASN A 44 -15.40 8.93 -4.36
N ALA A 45 -16.07 8.71 -5.52
CA ALA A 45 -15.86 9.52 -6.71
C ALA A 45 -16.35 10.95 -6.51
N THR A 46 -17.55 11.12 -5.97
CA THR A 46 -18.15 12.43 -5.73
C THR A 46 -17.31 13.25 -4.76
N PHE A 47 -16.78 12.63 -3.69
CA PHE A 47 -15.91 13.30 -2.73
C PHE A 47 -14.62 13.81 -3.38
N ALA A 48 -13.89 12.93 -4.08
CA ALA A 48 -12.63 13.31 -4.71
C ALA A 48 -12.83 14.33 -5.85
N PHE A 49 -13.89 14.20 -6.63
CA PHE A 49 -14.22 15.14 -7.70
C PHE A 49 -14.60 16.52 -7.16
N THR A 50 -15.42 16.59 -6.11
CA THR A 50 -15.74 17.83 -5.42
C THR A 50 -14.48 18.50 -4.85
N GLY A 51 -13.57 17.71 -4.26
CA GLY A 51 -12.27 18.20 -3.81
C GLY A 51 -11.42 18.82 -4.93
N LEU A 52 -11.45 18.23 -6.14
CA LEU A 52 -10.79 18.79 -7.32
C LEU A 52 -11.38 20.17 -7.71
N LEU A 53 -12.71 20.29 -7.71
CA LEU A 53 -13.37 21.56 -8.03
C LEU A 53 -13.06 22.63 -6.98
N LEU A 54 -13.17 22.30 -5.71
CA LEU A 54 -12.81 23.21 -4.61
C LEU A 54 -11.34 23.66 -4.71
N LYS A 55 -10.41 22.73 -5.01
CA LYS A 55 -9.00 23.07 -5.27
C LYS A 55 -8.86 24.03 -6.44
N LEU A 56 -9.53 23.75 -7.55
CA LEU A 56 -9.48 24.61 -8.75
C LEU A 56 -9.92 26.05 -8.43
N PHE A 57 -11.01 26.21 -7.70
CA PHE A 57 -11.56 27.53 -7.37
C PHE A 57 -10.78 28.24 -6.25
N SER A 58 -10.27 27.52 -5.25
CA SER A 58 -9.52 28.15 -4.15
C SER A 58 -8.09 28.51 -4.54
N GLN A 59 -7.38 27.61 -5.22
CA GLN A 59 -5.96 27.74 -5.54
C GLN A 59 -5.71 28.53 -6.84
N TYR A 60 -6.45 28.22 -7.92
CA TYR A 60 -6.21 28.84 -9.24
C TYR A 60 -7.12 30.02 -9.52
N ARG A 61 -8.22 30.17 -8.76
CA ARG A 61 -9.19 31.28 -8.88
C ARG A 61 -9.53 31.60 -10.35
N PRO A 62 -9.98 30.61 -11.13
CA PRO A 62 -10.19 30.78 -12.55
C PRO A 62 -11.28 31.81 -12.82
N LYS A 63 -11.12 32.65 -13.87
CA LYS A 63 -12.18 33.53 -14.37
C LYS A 63 -13.12 32.80 -15.32
N TYR A 64 -12.61 31.80 -16.03
CA TYR A 64 -13.36 31.05 -17.03
C TYR A 64 -13.14 29.55 -16.84
N VAL A 65 -14.25 28.82 -16.74
CA VAL A 65 -14.24 27.36 -16.62
C VAL A 65 -15.39 26.78 -17.44
N ALA A 66 -15.13 25.69 -18.16
CA ALA A 66 -16.16 24.87 -18.76
C ALA A 66 -15.77 23.39 -18.68
N MET A 67 -16.76 22.52 -18.75
CA MET A 67 -16.56 21.06 -18.68
C MET A 67 -17.17 20.40 -19.90
N ALA A 68 -16.40 19.60 -20.60
CA ALA A 68 -16.86 18.73 -21.67
C ALA A 68 -17.12 17.31 -21.13
N ILE A 69 -18.18 16.68 -21.62
CA ILE A 69 -18.53 15.29 -21.28
C ILE A 69 -18.87 14.50 -22.54
N ASP A 70 -18.59 13.20 -22.51
CA ASP A 70 -19.06 12.29 -23.53
C ASP A 70 -20.59 12.15 -23.45
N SER A 71 -21.24 12.25 -24.59
CA SER A 71 -22.67 11.98 -24.69
C SER A 71 -22.94 10.47 -24.84
N PRO A 72 -24.05 9.96 -24.27
CA PRO A 72 -24.40 8.54 -24.43
C PRO A 72 -24.65 8.17 -25.90
N GLY A 73 -24.17 6.97 -26.30
CA GLY A 73 -24.38 6.44 -27.63
C GLY A 73 -23.11 6.33 -28.47
N ASP A 74 -23.29 5.89 -29.70
CA ASP A 74 -22.18 5.72 -30.64
C ASP A 74 -21.65 7.09 -31.13
N THR A 75 -20.35 7.21 -31.26
CA THR A 75 -19.70 8.40 -31.80
C THR A 75 -19.51 8.28 -33.33
N PHE A 76 -19.19 9.36 -34.00
CA PHE A 76 -18.92 9.33 -35.43
C PHE A 76 -17.79 8.34 -35.81
N ARG A 77 -16.89 8.01 -34.90
CA ARG A 77 -15.84 7.00 -35.08
C ARG A 77 -16.41 5.58 -35.24
N HIS A 78 -17.48 5.25 -34.50
CA HIS A 78 -18.17 3.95 -34.63
C HIS A 78 -18.81 3.78 -36.02
N ALA A 79 -19.21 4.87 -36.68
CA ALA A 79 -19.82 4.82 -38.01
C ALA A 79 -18.88 4.22 -39.08
N PHE A 80 -17.55 4.38 -38.93
CA PHE A 80 -16.59 3.81 -39.90
C PHE A 80 -15.66 2.77 -39.28
N TYR A 81 -15.67 2.61 -37.95
CA TYR A 81 -14.96 1.54 -37.22
C TYR A 81 -15.81 1.05 -36.02
N PRO A 82 -16.72 0.10 -36.24
CA PRO A 82 -17.64 -0.38 -35.19
C PRO A 82 -16.94 -0.98 -33.97
N GLU A 83 -15.70 -1.46 -34.10
CA GLU A 83 -14.90 -2.03 -33.01
C GLU A 83 -14.20 -0.97 -32.15
N TYR A 84 -14.37 0.31 -32.44
CA TYR A 84 -13.80 1.42 -31.65
C TYR A 84 -14.25 1.35 -30.21
N LYS A 85 -13.29 1.44 -29.27
CA LYS A 85 -13.51 1.28 -27.81
C LYS A 85 -14.18 -0.03 -27.36
N GLY A 86 -14.35 -1.00 -28.26
CA GLY A 86 -15.01 -2.29 -27.96
C GLY A 86 -14.29 -3.18 -26.93
N THR A 87 -13.06 -2.85 -26.57
CA THR A 87 -12.28 -3.52 -25.53
C THR A 87 -12.44 -2.89 -24.15
N ARG A 88 -13.11 -1.73 -24.02
CA ARG A 88 -13.35 -1.07 -22.74
C ARG A 88 -14.36 -1.87 -21.89
N SER A 89 -14.05 -2.09 -20.63
CA SER A 89 -14.99 -2.66 -19.68
C SER A 89 -16.03 -1.64 -19.23
N ASP A 90 -17.25 -2.10 -18.92
CA ASP A 90 -18.27 -1.24 -18.33
C ASP A 90 -17.76 -0.57 -17.06
N PRO A 91 -18.17 0.70 -16.80
CA PRO A 91 -17.89 1.38 -15.55
C PRO A 91 -18.45 0.59 -14.34
N PRO A 92 -17.74 0.61 -13.19
CA PRO A 92 -18.19 -0.04 -11.97
C PRO A 92 -19.62 0.35 -11.58
N GLU A 93 -20.38 -0.61 -11.04
CA GLU A 93 -21.80 -0.41 -10.71
C GLU A 93 -22.01 0.67 -9.62
N ASP A 94 -21.07 0.81 -8.70
CA ASP A 94 -21.08 1.83 -7.65
C ASP A 94 -20.58 3.21 -8.13
N PHE A 95 -19.96 3.30 -9.29
CA PHE A 95 -19.58 4.56 -9.92
C PHE A 95 -20.75 5.22 -10.65
N LYS A 96 -21.55 4.45 -11.37
CA LYS A 96 -22.66 4.95 -12.21
C LYS A 96 -23.63 5.87 -11.44
N PRO A 97 -24.09 5.53 -10.21
CA PRO A 97 -25.02 6.40 -9.46
C PRO A 97 -24.38 7.71 -8.98
N GLN A 98 -23.06 7.82 -8.93
CA GLN A 98 -22.35 9.03 -8.52
C GLN A 98 -22.25 10.10 -9.63
N ILE A 99 -22.28 9.68 -10.90
CA ILE A 99 -22.11 10.59 -12.07
C ILE A 99 -23.13 11.75 -12.05
N PRO A 100 -24.43 11.52 -11.86
CA PRO A 100 -25.41 12.63 -11.82
C PRO A 100 -25.09 13.66 -10.75
N THR A 101 -24.71 13.24 -9.55
CA THR A 101 -24.39 14.14 -8.44
C THR A 101 -23.11 14.94 -8.72
N MET A 102 -22.09 14.35 -9.36
CA MET A 102 -20.87 15.06 -9.76
C MET A 102 -21.16 16.12 -10.84
N LEU A 103 -22.00 15.80 -11.81
CA LEU A 103 -22.42 16.76 -12.85
C LEU A 103 -23.27 17.89 -12.25
N GLU A 104 -24.15 17.58 -11.32
CA GLU A 104 -24.94 18.56 -10.57
C GLU A 104 -24.02 19.48 -9.76
N THR A 105 -23.06 18.91 -9.03
CA THR A 105 -22.05 19.67 -8.29
C THR A 105 -21.32 20.65 -9.20
N ALA A 106 -20.85 20.20 -10.38
CA ALA A 106 -20.18 21.11 -11.33
C ALA A 106 -21.07 22.28 -11.77
N ARG A 107 -22.35 22.02 -12.07
CA ARG A 107 -23.31 23.08 -12.45
C ARG A 107 -23.55 24.06 -11.32
N LEU A 108 -23.63 23.60 -10.08
CA LEU A 108 -23.83 24.44 -8.89
C LEU A 108 -22.58 25.29 -8.58
N PHE A 109 -21.39 24.88 -9.02
CA PHE A 109 -20.20 25.74 -9.05
C PHE A 109 -20.23 26.81 -10.16
N GLY A 110 -21.31 26.87 -10.95
CA GLY A 110 -21.46 27.80 -12.06
C GLY A 110 -20.69 27.36 -13.34
N ILE A 111 -20.27 26.10 -13.42
CA ILE A 111 -19.52 25.56 -14.56
C ILE A 111 -20.50 25.06 -15.63
N PRO A 112 -20.49 25.60 -16.88
CA PRO A 112 -21.26 25.03 -17.97
C PRO A 112 -20.74 23.62 -18.32
N VAL A 113 -21.65 22.65 -18.36
CA VAL A 113 -21.37 21.25 -18.70
C VAL A 113 -21.90 20.98 -20.09
N LEU A 114 -20.99 20.65 -21.01
CA LEU A 114 -21.23 20.56 -22.46
C LEU A 114 -21.10 19.11 -22.92
N GLY A 115 -22.03 18.66 -23.73
CA GLY A 115 -22.01 17.36 -24.39
C GLY A 115 -22.80 17.45 -25.70
N VAL A 116 -22.26 16.87 -26.78
CA VAL A 116 -22.90 16.83 -28.10
C VAL A 116 -23.08 15.38 -28.52
N PRO A 117 -24.30 14.94 -28.86
CA PRO A 117 -24.51 13.58 -29.33
C PRO A 117 -23.68 13.24 -30.57
N GLY A 118 -22.93 12.15 -30.52
CA GLY A 118 -22.08 11.69 -31.62
C GLY A 118 -20.64 12.22 -31.58
N ASP A 119 -20.32 13.23 -30.75
CA ASP A 119 -18.98 13.74 -30.54
C ASP A 119 -18.46 13.37 -29.14
N GLU A 120 -17.14 13.24 -28.97
CA GLU A 120 -16.48 12.92 -27.70
C GLU A 120 -16.03 14.20 -26.97
N ALA A 121 -15.82 14.10 -25.66
CA ALA A 121 -15.38 15.23 -24.84
C ALA A 121 -14.09 15.87 -25.38
N ASP A 122 -13.13 15.09 -25.85
CA ASP A 122 -11.87 15.56 -26.42
C ASP A 122 -12.08 16.38 -27.71
N ASP A 123 -13.01 15.95 -28.58
CA ASP A 123 -13.37 16.68 -29.80
C ASP A 123 -13.98 18.04 -29.45
N LEU A 124 -14.86 18.10 -28.43
CA LEU A 124 -15.45 19.35 -27.96
C LEU A 124 -14.40 20.28 -27.36
N MET A 125 -13.49 19.73 -26.55
CA MET A 125 -12.42 20.51 -25.90
C MET A 125 -11.50 21.14 -26.96
N VAL A 126 -11.10 20.39 -27.99
CA VAL A 126 -10.24 20.88 -29.06
C VAL A 126 -10.94 21.93 -29.87
N THR A 127 -12.20 21.69 -30.28
CA THR A 127 -13.02 22.66 -31.01
C THR A 127 -13.13 23.97 -30.25
N LEU A 128 -13.46 23.93 -28.97
CA LEU A 128 -13.59 25.11 -28.11
C LEU A 128 -12.27 25.83 -27.89
N ALA A 129 -11.19 25.08 -27.63
CA ALA A 129 -9.87 25.66 -27.40
C ALA A 129 -9.36 26.44 -28.59
N GLN A 130 -9.47 25.88 -29.81
CA GLN A 130 -9.05 26.54 -31.02
C GLN A 130 -9.95 27.76 -31.36
N ARG A 131 -11.27 27.56 -31.39
CA ARG A 131 -12.21 28.62 -31.69
C ARG A 131 -12.07 29.81 -30.75
N LEU A 132 -12.08 29.60 -29.44
CA LEU A 132 -12.02 30.68 -28.47
C LEU A 132 -10.66 31.39 -28.45
N THR A 133 -9.55 30.66 -28.71
CA THR A 133 -8.26 31.32 -28.85
C THR A 133 -8.15 32.14 -30.14
N ASP A 134 -8.88 31.79 -31.21
CA ASP A 134 -8.94 32.59 -32.46
C ASP A 134 -9.84 33.82 -32.29
N GLU A 135 -10.98 33.68 -31.61
CA GLU A 135 -11.89 34.78 -31.29
C GLU A 135 -11.27 35.77 -30.27
N HIS A 136 -10.42 35.31 -29.38
CA HIS A 136 -9.78 36.08 -28.32
C HIS A 136 -8.26 35.90 -28.34
N PRO A 137 -7.50 36.78 -29.04
CA PRO A 137 -6.05 36.62 -29.24
C PRO A 137 -5.19 36.58 -27.96
N ASP A 138 -5.68 37.14 -26.86
CA ASP A 138 -5.04 37.20 -25.54
C ASP A 138 -5.50 36.08 -24.58
N LEU A 139 -6.42 35.21 -24.98
CA LEU A 139 -6.89 34.09 -24.20
C LEU A 139 -5.87 32.95 -24.19
N LYS A 140 -5.61 32.39 -23.01
CA LYS A 140 -4.95 31.11 -22.83
C LYS A 140 -5.97 30.04 -22.45
N VAL A 141 -5.73 28.80 -22.87
CA VAL A 141 -6.59 27.67 -22.55
C VAL A 141 -5.74 26.57 -21.87
N ARG A 142 -6.16 26.15 -20.71
CA ARG A 142 -5.66 24.97 -20.02
C ARG A 142 -6.64 23.83 -20.18
N LEU A 143 -6.24 22.80 -20.92
CA LEU A 143 -6.99 21.55 -21.03
C LEU A 143 -6.73 20.72 -19.78
N VAL A 144 -7.72 20.64 -18.88
CA VAL A 144 -7.61 19.89 -17.61
C VAL A 144 -7.87 18.42 -17.90
N ALA A 145 -6.86 17.76 -18.44
CA ALA A 145 -6.88 16.38 -18.90
C ALA A 145 -5.47 15.77 -18.83
N LYS A 146 -5.40 14.45 -19.02
CA LYS A 146 -4.13 13.70 -19.14
C LYS A 146 -4.07 12.88 -20.43
N ASP A 147 -5.03 13.09 -21.30
CA ASP A 147 -5.10 12.33 -22.54
C ASP A 147 -4.00 12.77 -23.52
N LYS A 148 -3.32 11.78 -24.09
CA LYS A 148 -2.26 11.98 -25.09
C LYS A 148 -2.79 12.49 -26.43
N ASP A 149 -4.08 12.28 -26.71
CA ASP A 149 -4.69 12.66 -27.96
C ASP A 149 -4.85 14.18 -28.03
N LEU A 150 -5.03 14.85 -26.90
CA LEU A 150 -5.05 16.30 -26.77
C LEU A 150 -3.66 16.96 -27.00
N GLU A 151 -2.57 16.18 -27.02
CA GLU A 151 -1.22 16.70 -27.29
C GLU A 151 -1.10 17.30 -28.73
N GLN A 152 -2.00 16.92 -29.66
CA GLN A 152 -2.01 17.40 -31.05
C GLN A 152 -2.40 18.88 -31.21
N VAL A 153 -2.97 19.51 -30.18
CA VAL A 153 -3.42 20.92 -30.27
C VAL A 153 -2.62 21.87 -29.39
N LEU A 154 -1.56 21.37 -28.76
CA LEU A 154 -0.70 22.19 -27.92
C LEU A 154 -0.09 23.35 -28.71
N SER A 155 -0.10 24.52 -28.11
CA SER A 155 0.47 25.74 -28.68
C SER A 155 0.98 26.65 -27.55
N ASN A 156 1.49 27.82 -27.89
CA ASN A 156 1.88 28.83 -26.89
C ASN A 156 0.69 29.35 -26.06
N ARG A 157 -0.56 29.07 -26.49
CA ARG A 157 -1.79 29.48 -25.81
C ARG A 157 -2.66 28.35 -25.35
N ILE A 158 -2.44 27.12 -25.81
CA ILE A 158 -3.20 25.93 -25.43
C ILE A 158 -2.21 24.94 -24.77
N THR A 159 -2.43 24.60 -23.50
CA THR A 159 -1.59 23.72 -22.74
C THR A 159 -2.41 22.59 -22.12
N LEU A 160 -1.80 21.43 -21.87
CA LEU A 160 -2.36 20.38 -21.03
C LEU A 160 -2.02 20.66 -19.58
N PHE A 161 -3.01 20.53 -18.71
CA PHE A 161 -2.85 20.78 -17.28
C PHE A 161 -3.38 19.60 -16.44
N ASP A 162 -2.51 18.96 -15.69
CA ASP A 162 -2.90 17.94 -14.71
C ASP A 162 -3.16 18.61 -13.35
N ALA A 163 -4.41 18.90 -13.03
CA ALA A 163 -4.83 19.57 -11.80
C ALA A 163 -4.57 18.77 -10.51
N HIS A 164 -4.20 17.47 -10.59
CA HIS A 164 -3.83 16.67 -9.41
C HIS A 164 -2.34 16.80 -9.06
N THR A 165 -1.47 16.95 -10.07
CA THR A 165 -0.02 17.03 -9.89
C THR A 165 0.56 18.41 -10.12
N ASP A 166 -0.30 19.39 -10.48
CA ASP A 166 0.05 20.76 -10.81
C ASP A 166 1.11 20.88 -11.92
N VAL A 167 1.07 19.91 -12.84
CA VAL A 167 2.01 19.84 -13.97
C VAL A 167 1.34 20.37 -15.24
N GLU A 168 1.95 21.37 -15.84
CA GLU A 168 1.54 21.91 -17.12
C GLU A 168 2.48 21.42 -18.24
N MET A 169 1.91 21.05 -19.38
CA MET A 169 2.64 20.60 -20.57
C MET A 169 2.34 21.52 -21.75
N ASP A 170 3.34 22.19 -22.21
CA ASP A 170 3.38 23.01 -23.43
C ASP A 170 4.10 22.27 -24.58
N PRO A 171 4.23 22.85 -25.78
CA PRO A 171 4.97 22.24 -26.89
C PRO A 171 6.43 21.90 -26.56
N ALA A 172 7.10 22.68 -25.72
CA ALA A 172 8.48 22.42 -25.31
C ALA A 172 8.56 21.21 -24.38
N GLY A 173 7.63 21.12 -23.44
CA GLY A 173 7.49 19.95 -22.54
C GLY A 173 7.14 18.67 -23.30
N LEU A 174 6.33 18.75 -24.35
CA LEU A 174 6.05 17.60 -25.22
C LEU A 174 7.31 17.14 -25.96
N LEU A 175 8.07 18.09 -26.52
CA LEU A 175 9.32 17.80 -27.24
C LEU A 175 10.35 17.15 -26.28
N GLU A 176 10.50 17.68 -25.06
CA GLU A 176 11.39 17.10 -24.04
C GLU A 176 10.96 15.68 -23.66
N LYS A 177 9.68 15.47 -23.39
CA LYS A 177 9.14 14.21 -22.90
C LYS A 177 9.07 13.12 -23.95
N ARG A 178 8.60 13.44 -25.16
CA ARG A 178 8.36 12.45 -26.24
C ARG A 178 9.30 12.59 -27.43
N GLY A 179 9.96 13.74 -27.61
CA GLY A 179 10.82 14.04 -28.74
C GLY A 179 10.06 14.29 -30.06
N ILE A 180 8.81 14.75 -29.97
CA ILE A 180 7.97 15.09 -31.10
C ILE A 180 7.30 16.46 -30.88
N THR A 181 6.91 17.13 -31.94
CA THR A 181 6.15 18.38 -31.86
C THR A 181 4.64 18.10 -31.91
N PRO A 182 3.77 19.06 -31.53
CA PRO A 182 2.32 18.90 -31.64
C PRO A 182 1.84 18.48 -33.03
N GLU A 183 2.42 19.05 -34.09
CA GLU A 183 2.08 18.73 -35.48
C GLU A 183 2.43 17.28 -35.85
N GLN A 184 3.34 16.63 -35.11
CA GLN A 184 3.78 15.26 -35.33
C GLN A 184 2.98 14.24 -34.50
N VAL A 185 2.12 14.68 -33.61
CA VAL A 185 1.38 13.77 -32.69
C VAL A 185 0.47 12.83 -33.47
N ILE A 186 -0.29 13.34 -34.44
CA ILE A 186 -1.18 12.52 -35.29
C ILE A 186 -0.37 11.48 -36.08
N ASP A 187 0.75 11.85 -36.67
CA ASP A 187 1.61 10.95 -37.43
C ASP A 187 2.25 9.88 -36.48
N TYR A 188 2.67 10.30 -35.33
CA TYR A 188 3.22 9.40 -34.29
C TYR A 188 2.19 8.36 -33.83
N GLN A 189 0.97 8.82 -33.52
CA GLN A 189 -0.12 7.92 -33.09
C GLN A 189 -0.60 7.04 -34.25
N THR A 190 -0.62 7.52 -35.49
CA THR A 190 -0.93 6.71 -36.67
C THR A 190 -0.02 5.48 -36.77
N LEU A 191 1.26 5.62 -36.40
CA LEU A 191 2.20 4.51 -36.45
C LEU A 191 2.00 3.52 -35.29
N ILE A 192 1.71 4.00 -34.07
CA ILE A 192 1.64 3.15 -32.89
C ILE A 192 0.25 2.59 -32.58
N GLY A 193 -0.82 3.28 -33.01
CA GLY A 193 -2.19 2.98 -32.63
C GLY A 193 -2.47 3.20 -31.14
N ASP A 194 -3.65 2.78 -30.68
CA ASP A 194 -4.04 2.76 -29.27
C ASP A 194 -4.79 1.48 -28.90
N SER A 195 -4.15 0.63 -28.11
CA SER A 195 -4.76 -0.61 -27.62
C SER A 195 -5.86 -0.39 -26.58
N THR A 196 -5.92 0.78 -25.94
CA THR A 196 -6.96 1.13 -24.96
C THR A 196 -8.27 1.39 -25.66
N ASP A 197 -8.21 2.06 -26.81
CA ASP A 197 -9.39 2.42 -27.61
C ASP A 197 -9.58 1.49 -28.83
N ASN A 198 -8.85 0.38 -28.81
CA ASN A 198 -8.90 -0.61 -29.90
C ASN A 198 -8.56 0.00 -31.27
N ILE A 199 -7.65 0.98 -31.30
CA ILE A 199 -7.18 1.61 -32.54
C ILE A 199 -5.95 0.84 -33.07
N PRO A 200 -6.00 0.26 -34.27
CA PRO A 200 -4.90 -0.51 -34.83
C PRO A 200 -3.68 0.39 -35.08
N GLY A 201 -2.48 -0.13 -34.85
CA GLY A 201 -1.21 0.48 -35.23
C GLY A 201 -0.49 -0.38 -36.25
N VAL A 202 0.64 0.12 -36.77
CA VAL A 202 1.50 -0.65 -37.69
C VAL A 202 2.20 -1.76 -36.91
N LYS A 203 2.00 -3.00 -37.34
CA LYS A 203 2.57 -4.18 -36.68
C LYS A 203 4.09 -4.04 -36.48
N GLY A 204 4.55 -4.18 -35.24
CA GLY A 204 5.98 -4.13 -34.89
C GLY A 204 6.58 -2.71 -34.84
N ILE A 205 5.76 -1.67 -34.94
CA ILE A 205 6.17 -0.28 -34.69
C ILE A 205 5.63 0.15 -33.34
N GLY A 206 6.51 0.22 -32.36
CA GLY A 206 6.20 0.77 -31.05
C GLY A 206 6.73 2.20 -30.87
N PRO A 207 6.52 2.80 -29.68
CA PRO A 207 6.84 4.22 -29.42
C PRO A 207 8.26 4.66 -29.81
N LYS A 208 9.26 3.84 -29.53
CA LYS A 208 10.66 4.17 -29.87
C LYS A 208 10.88 4.18 -31.37
N THR A 209 10.35 3.18 -32.06
CA THR A 209 10.51 3.06 -33.53
C THR A 209 9.74 4.16 -34.23
N ALA A 210 8.51 4.47 -33.80
CA ALA A 210 7.72 5.57 -34.34
C ALA A 210 8.45 6.92 -34.19
N LYS A 211 9.01 7.20 -32.98
CA LYS A 211 9.83 8.39 -32.75
C LYS A 211 11.00 8.49 -33.74
N THR A 212 11.80 7.42 -33.88
CA THR A 212 12.93 7.43 -34.82
C THR A 212 12.51 7.63 -36.27
N LEU A 213 11.36 7.05 -36.67
CA LEU A 213 10.84 7.22 -38.01
C LEU A 213 10.36 8.65 -38.25
N ILE A 214 9.66 9.25 -37.30
CA ILE A 214 9.20 10.65 -37.36
C ILE A 214 10.40 11.62 -37.37
N GLU A 215 11.39 11.41 -36.51
CA GLU A 215 12.64 12.18 -36.49
C GLU A 215 13.37 12.14 -37.86
N ARG A 216 13.37 10.96 -38.50
CA ARG A 216 14.10 10.73 -39.76
C ARG A 216 13.35 11.26 -40.99
N PHE A 217 12.03 11.09 -41.04
CA PHE A 217 11.24 11.38 -42.24
C PHE A 217 10.30 12.59 -42.08
N GLY A 218 10.18 13.10 -40.85
CA GLY A 218 9.35 14.27 -40.52
C GLY A 218 7.86 13.95 -40.39
N SER A 219 7.30 13.10 -41.27
CA SER A 219 5.87 12.74 -41.28
C SER A 219 5.65 11.33 -41.85
N VAL A 220 4.48 10.75 -41.56
CA VAL A 220 4.03 9.47 -42.14
C VAL A 220 3.90 9.57 -43.66
N ALA A 221 3.46 10.70 -44.18
CA ALA A 221 3.36 10.93 -45.65
C ALA A 221 4.73 10.85 -46.34
N GLU A 222 5.76 11.47 -45.78
CA GLU A 222 7.12 11.36 -46.29
C GLU A 222 7.75 9.97 -46.04
N LEU A 223 7.41 9.32 -44.93
CA LEU A 223 7.83 7.96 -44.65
C LEU A 223 7.30 6.96 -45.69
N VAL A 224 6.03 7.09 -46.07
CA VAL A 224 5.40 6.24 -47.10
C VAL A 224 6.01 6.46 -48.47
N LYS A 225 6.37 7.71 -48.85
CA LYS A 225 7.07 7.98 -50.11
C LYS A 225 8.48 7.38 -50.17
N ASN A 226 9.10 7.17 -49.01
CA ASN A 226 10.47 6.71 -48.89
C ASN A 226 10.59 5.28 -48.31
N LEU A 227 9.59 4.41 -48.54
CA LEU A 227 9.55 3.01 -48.04
C LEU A 227 10.75 2.18 -48.51
N ASP A 228 11.34 2.51 -49.63
CA ASP A 228 12.55 1.87 -50.20
C ASP A 228 13.81 2.09 -49.34
N GLN A 229 13.84 3.13 -48.52
CA GLN A 229 14.93 3.38 -47.56
C GLN A 229 14.81 2.56 -46.27
N LEU A 230 13.71 1.83 -46.07
CA LEU A 230 13.52 0.88 -44.96
C LEU A 230 13.95 -0.52 -45.36
N LYS A 231 14.34 -1.33 -44.38
CA LYS A 231 14.80 -2.71 -44.57
C LYS A 231 13.99 -3.71 -43.73
N GLY A 232 13.93 -4.97 -44.20
CA GLY A 232 13.35 -6.10 -43.46
C GLY A 232 11.88 -5.90 -43.06
N LYS A 233 11.50 -6.46 -41.91
CA LYS A 233 10.11 -6.48 -41.44
C LYS A 233 9.46 -5.10 -41.24
N GLN A 234 10.26 -4.08 -41.02
CA GLN A 234 9.74 -2.72 -40.94
C GLN A 234 9.13 -2.23 -42.26
N LYS A 235 9.87 -2.47 -43.38
CA LYS A 235 9.40 -2.16 -44.71
C LYS A 235 8.14 -2.94 -45.08
N GLU A 236 8.17 -4.24 -44.81
CA GLU A 236 7.06 -5.16 -45.10
C GLU A 236 5.79 -4.78 -44.34
N ASN A 237 5.88 -4.58 -43.03
CA ASN A 237 4.75 -4.24 -42.18
C ASN A 237 4.15 -2.85 -42.53
N LEU A 238 5.00 -1.89 -42.82
CA LEU A 238 4.53 -0.56 -43.20
C LEU A 238 3.87 -0.56 -44.61
N ALA A 239 4.46 -1.29 -45.54
CA ALA A 239 3.87 -1.48 -46.87
C ALA A 239 2.52 -2.23 -46.80
N ALA A 240 2.40 -3.22 -45.90
CA ALA A 240 1.14 -3.91 -45.66
C ALA A 240 0.10 -2.95 -45.08
N ALA A 241 0.44 -2.15 -44.09
CA ALA A 241 -0.47 -1.19 -43.44
C ALA A 241 -0.91 -0.06 -44.39
N VAL A 242 -0.10 0.26 -45.41
CA VAL A 242 -0.51 1.15 -46.53
C VAL A 242 -1.50 0.45 -47.46
N SER A 243 -1.22 -0.82 -47.82
CA SER A 243 -2.01 -1.56 -48.82
C SER A 243 -3.36 -2.03 -48.30
N ASP A 244 -3.46 -2.35 -47.00
CA ASP A 244 -4.69 -2.81 -46.35
C ASP A 244 -5.52 -1.66 -45.78
N GLY A 245 -5.07 -0.42 -45.87
CA GLY A 245 -5.76 0.78 -45.42
C GLY A 245 -5.64 1.05 -43.90
N THR A 246 -4.87 0.28 -43.16
CA THR A 246 -4.70 0.43 -41.69
C THR A 246 -4.19 1.82 -41.33
N LEU A 247 -3.19 2.35 -42.05
CA LEU A 247 -2.65 3.67 -41.78
C LEU A 247 -3.70 4.81 -41.95
N GLU A 248 -4.51 4.75 -42.99
CA GLU A 248 -5.55 5.75 -43.23
C GLU A 248 -6.67 5.64 -42.18
N LEU A 249 -7.08 4.44 -41.85
CA LEU A 249 -8.05 4.17 -40.77
C LEU A 249 -7.56 4.72 -39.43
N THR A 250 -6.33 4.35 -39.03
CA THR A 250 -5.73 4.81 -37.77
C THR A 250 -5.64 6.31 -37.72
N ARG A 251 -5.16 6.96 -38.81
CA ARG A 251 -5.07 8.42 -38.89
C ARG A 251 -6.43 9.09 -38.66
N ARG A 252 -7.49 8.55 -39.25
CA ARG A 252 -8.86 9.06 -39.06
C ARG A 252 -9.36 8.88 -37.64
N LEU A 253 -9.00 7.77 -37.00
CA LEU A 253 -9.41 7.47 -35.62
C LEU A 253 -8.71 8.38 -34.59
N VAL A 254 -7.40 8.63 -34.75
CA VAL A 254 -6.61 9.43 -33.81
C VAL A 254 -6.73 10.93 -34.00
N THR A 255 -7.23 11.38 -35.18
CA THR A 255 -7.43 12.79 -35.44
C THR A 255 -8.67 13.30 -34.73
N LEU A 256 -8.51 14.31 -33.88
CA LEU A 256 -9.61 14.95 -33.18
C LEU A 256 -10.38 15.89 -34.11
N LYS A 257 -11.70 15.91 -33.92
CA LYS A 257 -12.60 16.80 -34.68
C LYS A 257 -12.52 18.21 -34.10
N THR A 258 -12.47 19.21 -34.96
CA THR A 258 -12.27 20.62 -34.59
C THR A 258 -13.44 21.52 -34.99
N ASP A 259 -14.52 20.92 -35.48
CA ASP A 259 -15.72 21.59 -35.99
C ASP A 259 -17.01 21.05 -35.39
N CYS A 260 -16.97 20.65 -34.09
CA CYS A 260 -18.14 20.22 -33.36
C CYS A 260 -19.16 21.36 -33.21
N ASP A 261 -20.45 21.06 -33.37
CA ASP A 261 -21.54 22.01 -33.14
C ASP A 261 -21.78 22.22 -31.63
N VAL A 262 -20.84 22.88 -30.97
CA VAL A 262 -20.88 23.17 -29.53
C VAL A 262 -20.94 24.70 -29.31
N ALA A 263 -22.05 25.16 -28.69
CA ALA A 263 -22.22 26.57 -28.37
C ALA A 263 -21.63 26.86 -26.98
N LEU A 264 -20.62 27.70 -26.91
CA LEU A 264 -20.07 28.29 -25.68
C LEU A 264 -19.42 29.62 -26.05
N THR A 265 -19.78 30.67 -25.35
CA THR A 265 -19.04 31.94 -25.39
C THR A 265 -18.14 32.05 -24.17
N LEU A 266 -17.15 32.96 -24.24
CA LEU A 266 -16.29 33.19 -23.08
C LEU A 266 -17.07 33.75 -21.87
N ASP A 267 -18.14 34.50 -22.12
CA ASP A 267 -19.04 35.01 -21.06
C ASP A 267 -19.88 33.91 -20.41
N ASP A 268 -20.26 32.87 -21.16
CA ASP A 268 -20.93 31.69 -20.60
C ASP A 268 -20.00 30.91 -19.69
N ALA A 269 -18.72 30.85 -20.00
CA ALA A 269 -17.70 30.20 -19.22
C ALA A 269 -17.22 31.01 -18.01
N ALA A 270 -17.67 32.27 -17.86
CA ALA A 270 -17.26 33.13 -16.75
C ALA A 270 -17.79 32.58 -15.43
N VAL A 271 -16.90 32.41 -14.45
CA VAL A 271 -17.21 31.96 -13.10
C VAL A 271 -16.85 33.03 -12.08
N SER A 272 -17.65 33.15 -11.03
CA SER A 272 -17.39 34.05 -9.91
C SER A 272 -18.00 33.46 -8.63
N PRO A 273 -17.56 33.87 -7.44
CA PRO A 273 -18.16 33.42 -6.18
C PRO A 273 -19.67 33.64 -6.10
N ASP A 274 -20.16 34.69 -6.77
CA ASP A 274 -21.60 35.02 -6.79
C ASP A 274 -22.43 34.09 -7.69
N ARG A 275 -21.79 33.33 -8.57
CA ARG A 275 -22.45 32.33 -9.43
C ARG A 275 -22.46 30.92 -8.81
N ILE A 276 -21.81 30.75 -7.67
CA ILE A 276 -21.81 29.49 -6.93
C ILE A 276 -23.10 29.39 -6.10
N ASP A 277 -23.90 28.37 -6.35
CA ASP A 277 -25.06 28.06 -5.50
C ASP A 277 -24.60 27.34 -4.23
N ALA A 278 -24.10 28.13 -3.28
CA ALA A 278 -23.54 27.62 -2.05
C ALA A 278 -24.59 26.93 -1.15
N GLU A 279 -25.87 27.32 -1.21
CA GLU A 279 -26.95 26.71 -0.42
C GLU A 279 -27.28 25.31 -0.96
N ALA A 280 -27.42 25.16 -2.28
CA ALA A 280 -27.67 23.88 -2.90
C ALA A 280 -26.48 22.92 -2.73
N LEU A 281 -25.22 23.43 -2.87
CA LEU A 281 -24.01 22.64 -2.60
C LEU A 281 -23.91 22.19 -1.14
N ASP A 282 -24.21 23.10 -0.18
CA ASP A 282 -24.20 22.73 1.26
C ASP A 282 -25.22 21.63 1.55
N THR A 283 -26.41 21.68 0.91
CA THR A 283 -27.42 20.63 1.01
C THR A 283 -26.94 19.27 0.46
N ILE A 284 -26.29 19.27 -0.70
CA ILE A 284 -25.69 18.04 -1.26
C ILE A 284 -24.59 17.51 -0.33
N PHE A 285 -23.71 18.37 0.14
CA PHE A 285 -22.60 17.98 1.02
C PHE A 285 -23.09 17.47 2.37
N GLU A 286 -24.16 18.05 2.91
CA GLU A 286 -24.81 17.55 4.12
C GLU A 286 -25.40 16.15 3.93
N ARG A 287 -26.18 15.93 2.85
CA ARG A 287 -26.73 14.62 2.47
C ARG A 287 -25.64 13.56 2.29
N LEU A 288 -24.49 13.94 1.72
CA LEU A 288 -23.38 13.03 1.49
C LEU A 288 -22.43 12.90 2.69
N GLY A 289 -22.58 13.73 3.72
CA GLY A 289 -21.69 13.75 4.89
C GLY A 289 -20.33 14.42 4.63
N PHE A 290 -20.23 15.34 3.65
CA PHE A 290 -18.98 16.00 3.22
C PHE A 290 -18.67 17.24 4.06
N ASN A 291 -18.47 17.07 5.38
CA ASN A 291 -18.29 18.19 6.30
C ASN A 291 -17.10 19.08 5.95
N ARG A 292 -16.00 18.51 5.50
CA ARG A 292 -14.83 19.25 5.03
C ARG A 292 -15.18 20.15 3.85
N HIS A 293 -15.82 19.59 2.82
CA HIS A 293 -16.21 20.37 1.62
C HIS A 293 -17.20 21.49 1.94
N ARG A 294 -18.05 21.29 2.96
CA ARG A 294 -18.92 22.38 3.49
C ARG A 294 -18.09 23.51 4.07
N SER A 295 -17.04 23.20 4.84
CA SER A 295 -16.11 24.19 5.39
C SER A 295 -15.35 24.92 4.29
N ASP A 296 -14.78 24.19 3.32
CA ASP A 296 -14.02 24.72 2.20
C ASP A 296 -14.90 25.63 1.31
N LEU A 297 -16.17 25.22 1.07
CA LEU A 297 -17.15 26.04 0.34
C LEU A 297 -17.45 27.35 1.06
N LYS A 298 -17.66 27.31 2.39
CA LYS A 298 -17.88 28.51 3.19
C LYS A 298 -16.68 29.45 3.17
N ALA A 299 -15.46 28.91 3.19
CA ALA A 299 -14.24 29.70 3.08
C ALA A 299 -14.12 30.35 1.70
N LEU A 300 -14.40 29.60 0.61
CA LEU A 300 -14.40 30.10 -0.76
C LEU A 300 -15.39 31.27 -0.96
N CYS A 301 -16.62 31.16 -0.43
CA CYS A 301 -17.65 32.19 -0.56
C CYS A 301 -17.39 33.42 0.34
N ARG A 302 -16.70 33.31 1.47
CA ARG A 302 -16.35 34.45 2.34
C ARG A 302 -15.20 35.29 1.80
N GLY A 303 -14.32 34.77 1.01
CA GLY A 303 -13.18 35.48 0.40
C GLY A 303 -13.54 36.53 -0.66
N GLY A 304 -14.84 36.67 -0.99
CA GLY A 304 -15.33 37.64 -1.98
C GLY A 304 -15.53 39.10 -1.48
N SER A 305 -15.37 39.40 -0.18
CA SER A 305 -15.56 40.75 0.35
C SER A 305 -14.31 41.28 1.07
N GLY A 306 -13.31 41.72 0.32
CA GLY A 306 -12.18 42.44 0.93
C GLY A 306 -11.01 42.61 -0.03
N ALA A 307 -10.94 43.78 -0.66
CA ALA A 307 -9.81 44.16 -1.51
C ALA A 307 -8.53 44.30 -0.68
N ALA A 308 -7.48 43.57 -1.05
CA ALA A 308 -6.11 43.87 -0.64
C ALA A 308 -5.16 43.67 -1.82
N ALA A 309 -4.26 44.61 -1.99
CA ALA A 309 -3.44 44.93 -3.11
C ALA A 309 -2.44 43.85 -3.52
N ALA A 310 -2.17 43.83 -4.82
CA ALA A 310 -1.22 43.00 -5.53
C ALA A 310 0.22 43.13 -5.04
N ALA A 311 0.88 41.99 -4.90
CA ALA A 311 2.31 41.86 -5.05
C ALA A 311 2.58 40.81 -6.14
N ASP A 312 3.41 41.17 -7.14
CA ASP A 312 3.74 40.36 -8.29
C ASP A 312 4.42 39.04 -7.94
N PRO A 313 4.02 37.91 -8.52
CA PRO A 313 4.79 36.69 -8.42
C PRO A 313 5.81 36.56 -9.55
N GLU A 314 7.07 36.32 -9.18
CA GLU A 314 8.17 35.96 -10.08
C GLU A 314 7.88 34.64 -10.83
N PRO A 315 8.27 34.53 -12.14
CA PRO A 315 7.95 33.33 -12.91
C PRO A 315 8.81 32.12 -12.50
N PRO A 316 8.27 30.90 -12.60
CA PRO A 316 8.98 29.70 -12.16
C PRO A 316 10.12 29.32 -13.11
N ARG A 317 11.31 29.17 -12.56
CA ARG A 317 12.50 28.67 -13.27
C ARG A 317 12.40 27.17 -13.52
N GLN A 318 12.60 26.79 -14.78
CA GLN A 318 12.70 25.40 -15.25
C GLN A 318 13.80 24.61 -14.54
N LYS A 319 13.56 23.36 -14.18
CA LYS A 319 14.54 22.42 -13.60
C LYS A 319 14.72 21.19 -14.51
N PRO A 320 15.94 20.69 -14.65
CA PRO A 320 16.24 19.55 -15.51
C PRO A 320 15.78 18.20 -14.92
N VAL A 321 15.33 17.33 -15.81
CA VAL A 321 14.83 15.98 -15.54
C VAL A 321 15.97 15.06 -15.13
N GLY A 322 15.96 14.58 -13.90
CA GLY A 322 16.82 13.52 -13.39
C GLY A 322 16.05 12.21 -13.25
N ARG A 323 16.67 11.13 -13.70
CA ARG A 323 16.20 9.73 -13.75
C ARG A 323 15.58 9.27 -12.44
N GLY A 324 14.44 8.56 -12.54
CA GLY A 324 13.83 7.87 -11.42
C GLY A 324 14.61 6.66 -10.91
N PRO A 325 14.26 6.21 -9.72
CA PRO A 325 13.92 4.81 -9.57
C PRO A 325 12.69 4.54 -8.69
N GLU A 326 12.12 3.40 -8.97
CA GLU A 326 11.44 2.42 -8.12
C GLU A 326 10.15 2.79 -7.35
N ALA A 327 9.12 2.02 -7.72
CA ALA A 327 7.85 1.89 -7.06
C ALA A 327 7.99 1.26 -5.67
N GLY A 328 7.92 2.09 -4.63
CA GLY A 328 7.52 1.66 -3.30
C GLY A 328 6.05 2.02 -3.11
N ALA A 329 5.26 1.08 -2.63
CA ALA A 329 3.85 1.28 -2.30
C ALA A 329 3.72 2.26 -1.12
N GLY A 330 3.71 3.54 -1.43
CA GLY A 330 3.39 4.63 -0.52
C GLY A 330 1.98 5.12 -0.82
N GLY A 331 1.13 5.16 0.19
CA GLY A 331 -0.26 5.52 0.06
C GLY A 331 -0.48 6.89 -0.57
N LEU A 332 -1.52 6.96 -1.37
CA LEU A 332 -1.95 8.07 -2.23
C LEU A 332 -2.40 9.34 -1.48
N PHE A 333 -2.12 9.47 -0.19
CA PHE A 333 -2.54 10.59 0.65
C PHE A 333 -1.38 11.42 1.24
N ASP A 334 -0.14 11.20 0.79
CA ASP A 334 1.00 12.01 1.22
C ASP A 334 1.34 13.13 0.21
N GLN A 335 0.29 13.76 -0.34
CA GLN A 335 0.40 15.01 -1.08
C GLN A 335 -0.69 15.97 -0.62
N SER A 336 -0.54 16.49 0.59
CA SER A 336 -1.02 17.82 0.88
C SER A 336 -0.27 18.77 -0.05
N GLY A 337 -0.97 19.36 -1.02
CA GLY A 337 -0.44 20.46 -1.81
C GLY A 337 0.12 21.50 -0.85
N ALA A 338 1.31 22.02 -1.17
CA ALA A 338 1.85 23.16 -0.46
C ALA A 338 0.89 24.34 -0.68
N ASP A 339 -0.05 24.51 0.22
CA ASP A 339 -0.54 25.84 0.52
C ASP A 339 0.69 26.66 0.95
N GLU A 340 0.86 27.85 0.44
CA GLU A 340 1.66 28.84 1.19
C GLU A 340 1.18 28.74 2.65
N PRO A 341 2.08 28.64 3.64
CA PRO A 341 1.64 28.47 5.01
C PRO A 341 0.69 29.66 5.30
N ALA A 342 -0.59 29.35 5.43
CA ALA A 342 -1.52 30.22 6.13
C ALA A 342 -0.76 30.69 7.38
N ALA A 343 -0.82 31.97 7.70
CA ALA A 343 -0.07 32.50 8.85
C ALA A 343 -0.19 31.47 9.96
N PRO A 344 0.93 31.06 10.62
CA PRO A 344 0.97 29.90 11.51
C PRO A 344 -0.13 29.82 12.55
N ASP A 345 -0.94 30.84 12.65
CA ASP A 345 -2.00 31.04 13.61
C ASP A 345 -3.43 30.82 13.03
N ALA A 346 -3.59 30.73 11.71
CA ALA A 346 -4.96 30.70 11.11
C ALA A 346 -5.79 29.45 11.50
N TRP A 347 -5.14 28.30 11.72
CA TRP A 347 -5.82 27.08 12.15
C TRP A 347 -6.14 27.05 13.65
N LEU A 348 -5.50 27.87 14.47
CA LEU A 348 -5.82 27.98 15.90
C LEU A 348 -7.25 28.47 16.16
N GLU A 349 -7.83 29.25 15.25
CA GLU A 349 -9.20 29.74 15.37
C GLU A 349 -10.25 28.64 15.09
N SER A 350 -9.84 27.52 14.47
CA SER A 350 -10.69 26.37 14.16
C SER A 350 -10.71 25.30 15.26
N ILE A 351 -9.89 25.44 16.31
CA ILE A 351 -9.82 24.46 17.40
C ILE A 351 -11.02 24.62 18.33
N GLU A 352 -11.76 23.54 18.48
CA GLU A 352 -12.89 23.43 19.37
C GLU A 352 -12.49 22.67 20.65
N GLY A 353 -12.08 23.37 21.69
CA GLY A 353 -11.74 22.79 22.99
C GLY A 353 -11.04 23.78 23.94
N ASP A 354 -11.10 23.52 25.25
CA ASP A 354 -10.30 24.20 26.28
C ASP A 354 -8.93 23.52 26.39
N TYR A 355 -8.00 23.91 25.47
CA TYR A 355 -6.67 23.36 25.38
C TYR A 355 -5.65 24.32 26.00
N ARG A 356 -4.91 23.83 26.99
CA ARG A 356 -4.00 24.69 27.76
C ARG A 356 -2.68 24.01 28.07
N ALA A 357 -1.61 24.80 28.12
CA ALA A 357 -0.32 24.34 28.62
C ALA A 357 -0.29 24.36 30.15
N VAL A 358 0.41 23.40 30.75
CA VAL A 358 0.71 23.35 32.20
C VAL A 358 2.22 23.64 32.39
N THR A 359 2.53 24.88 32.69
CA THR A 359 3.92 25.38 32.67
C THR A 359 4.50 25.64 34.08
N THR A 360 3.65 25.59 35.13
CA THR A 360 4.07 25.83 36.49
C THR A 360 3.89 24.61 37.41
N ALA A 361 4.72 24.50 38.44
CA ALA A 361 4.60 23.42 39.43
C ALA A 361 3.27 23.47 40.20
N ALA A 362 2.65 24.64 40.37
CA ALA A 362 1.35 24.79 41.03
C ALA A 362 0.22 24.21 40.15
N GLU A 363 0.23 24.50 38.86
CA GLU A 363 -0.71 23.94 37.89
C GLU A 363 -0.54 22.42 37.74
N LEU A 364 0.70 21.90 37.65
CA LEU A 364 1.03 20.49 37.61
C LEU A 364 0.47 19.76 38.85
N LYS A 365 0.66 20.33 40.06
CA LYS A 365 0.08 19.77 41.27
C LYS A 365 -1.42 19.71 41.24
N LYS A 366 -2.10 20.74 40.70
CA LYS A 366 -3.55 20.78 40.53
C LYS A 366 -4.00 19.74 39.50
N LEU A 367 -3.29 19.60 38.39
CA LEU A 367 -3.54 18.61 37.38
C LEU A 367 -3.49 17.19 37.96
N VAL A 368 -2.39 16.83 38.67
CA VAL A 368 -2.23 15.53 39.32
C VAL A 368 -3.38 15.23 40.27
N ALA A 369 -3.82 16.23 41.06
CA ALA A 369 -4.95 16.06 41.97
C ALA A 369 -6.30 15.86 41.23
N THR A 370 -6.44 16.37 40.02
CA THR A 370 -7.61 16.15 39.16
C THR A 370 -7.55 14.74 38.55
N LEU A 371 -6.43 14.36 37.95
CA LEU A 371 -6.23 13.06 37.29
C LEU A 371 -6.41 11.88 38.27
N LYS A 372 -5.95 11.99 39.50
CA LYS A 372 -6.14 10.93 40.54
C LYS A 372 -7.60 10.66 40.89
N LYS A 373 -8.53 11.49 40.45
CA LYS A 373 -9.97 11.29 40.66
C LYS A 373 -10.65 10.65 39.46
N GLN A 374 -9.92 10.52 38.37
CA GLN A 374 -10.45 9.95 37.15
C GLN A 374 -10.32 8.43 37.17
N THR A 375 -11.24 7.75 36.49
CA THR A 375 -11.18 6.33 36.23
C THR A 375 -10.57 6.03 34.84
N LEU A 376 -10.59 7.02 33.94
CA LEU A 376 -10.12 6.92 32.57
C LEU A 376 -9.49 8.25 32.14
N ILE A 377 -8.31 8.18 31.51
CA ILE A 377 -7.61 9.33 30.94
C ILE A 377 -7.06 8.96 29.55
N ALA A 378 -7.09 9.89 28.60
CA ALA A 378 -6.34 9.78 27.37
C ALA A 378 -4.92 10.27 27.60
N VAL A 379 -3.95 9.55 27.01
CA VAL A 379 -2.51 9.85 27.10
C VAL A 379 -1.93 9.82 25.69
N ASP A 380 -1.13 10.83 25.39
CA ASP A 380 -0.34 10.91 24.17
C ASP A 380 0.99 11.59 24.49
N THR A 381 2.05 11.34 23.70
CA THR A 381 3.39 11.87 23.95
C THR A 381 3.98 12.56 22.73
N GLU A 382 4.53 13.76 22.94
CA GLU A 382 5.30 14.47 21.93
C GLU A 382 6.79 14.20 22.09
N THR A 383 7.48 13.95 20.96
CA THR A 383 8.88 13.52 20.98
C THR A 383 9.75 14.28 19.99
N ILE A 384 11.04 14.32 20.32
CA ILE A 384 12.11 14.72 19.40
C ILE A 384 12.68 13.47 18.77
N GLY A 385 12.54 13.33 17.46
CA GLY A 385 12.90 12.10 16.74
C GLY A 385 11.81 11.01 16.83
N LEU A 386 12.13 9.84 16.31
CA LEU A 386 11.23 8.69 16.25
C LEU A 386 11.94 7.40 16.68
N GLY A 387 11.18 6.42 17.12
CA GLY A 387 11.68 5.10 17.51
C GLY A 387 12.37 5.06 18.86
N ALA A 388 13.29 4.10 19.04
CA ALA A 388 13.93 3.80 20.33
C ALA A 388 14.84 4.93 20.87
N THR A 389 15.21 5.91 20.05
CA THR A 389 16.01 7.07 20.44
C THR A 389 15.19 8.36 20.59
N ALA A 390 13.87 8.25 20.52
CA ALA A 390 12.98 9.40 20.69
C ALA A 390 13.10 9.96 22.11
N GLU A 391 13.33 11.28 22.19
CA GLU A 391 13.39 11.99 23.46
C GLU A 391 12.06 12.65 23.77
N LEU A 392 11.55 12.47 24.97
CA LEU A 392 10.27 13.04 25.39
C LEU A 392 10.33 14.56 25.42
N CYS A 393 9.41 15.21 24.69
CA CYS A 393 9.26 16.66 24.61
C CYS A 393 8.12 17.18 25.50
N GLY A 394 7.02 16.41 25.60
CA GLY A 394 5.89 16.73 26.46
C GLY A 394 4.89 15.59 26.54
N ILE A 395 3.92 15.71 27.45
CA ILE A 395 2.84 14.74 27.67
C ILE A 395 1.50 15.44 27.49
N CYS A 396 0.61 14.84 26.71
CA CYS A 396 -0.74 15.30 26.46
C CYS A 396 -1.74 14.44 27.25
N LEU A 397 -2.69 15.08 27.90
CA LEU A 397 -3.66 14.41 28.78
C LEU A 397 -5.06 15.00 28.60
N ALA A 398 -6.06 14.12 28.42
CA ALA A 398 -7.47 14.49 28.42
C ALA A 398 -8.28 13.53 29.30
N TRP A 399 -9.34 14.03 29.94
CA TRP A 399 -10.22 13.24 30.81
C TRP A 399 -11.71 13.60 30.64
N THR A 400 -11.98 14.66 29.95
CA THR A 400 -13.34 15.11 29.58
C THR A 400 -13.25 15.57 28.13
N ALA A 401 -14.20 15.15 27.29
CA ALA A 401 -14.23 15.59 25.90
C ALA A 401 -14.32 17.12 25.80
N GLY A 402 -13.41 17.72 25.05
CA GLY A 402 -13.25 19.17 24.91
C GLY A 402 -12.33 19.82 25.94
N GLU A 403 -11.77 19.07 26.90
CA GLU A 403 -10.80 19.58 27.89
C GLU A 403 -9.52 18.72 27.79
N ALA A 404 -8.40 19.33 27.41
CA ALA A 404 -7.13 18.68 27.34
C ALA A 404 -5.97 19.60 27.73
N VAL A 405 -4.86 18.98 28.14
CA VAL A 405 -3.68 19.72 28.55
C VAL A 405 -2.43 19.17 27.90
N TYR A 406 -1.51 20.03 27.56
CA TYR A 406 -0.16 19.73 27.21
C TYR A 406 0.79 20.10 28.35
N VAL A 407 1.65 19.19 28.79
CA VAL A 407 2.66 19.42 29.84
C VAL A 407 4.03 19.45 29.17
N PRO A 408 4.53 20.64 28.78
CA PRO A 408 5.82 20.76 28.11
C PRO A 408 6.96 20.46 29.05
N MET A 409 7.95 19.71 28.57
CA MET A 409 9.25 19.47 29.23
C MET A 409 10.38 20.12 28.47
N ARG A 410 10.15 20.52 27.23
CA ARG A 410 11.04 21.26 26.35
C ARG A 410 10.21 22.25 25.55
N SER A 411 10.77 23.46 25.33
CA SER A 411 10.12 24.53 24.57
C SER A 411 11.18 25.50 24.08
N PRO A 412 11.01 26.17 22.94
CA PRO A 412 11.91 27.25 22.52
C PRO A 412 11.81 28.46 23.45
N GLU A 413 10.77 28.56 24.28
CA GLU A 413 10.56 29.63 25.29
C GLU A 413 11.09 29.14 26.63
N PRO A 414 12.20 29.72 27.16
CA PRO A 414 12.96 29.16 28.30
C PRO A 414 12.15 28.98 29.59
N ASP A 415 11.21 29.88 29.84
CA ASP A 415 10.39 29.91 31.09
C ASP A 415 9.02 29.25 30.95
N ALA A 416 8.76 28.62 29.80
CA ALA A 416 7.45 28.10 29.45
C ALA A 416 7.36 26.55 29.51
N HIS A 417 8.28 25.91 30.24
CA HIS A 417 8.26 24.45 30.44
C HIS A 417 8.77 24.09 31.83
N LEU A 418 8.43 22.87 32.27
CA LEU A 418 8.98 22.27 33.49
C LEU A 418 10.12 21.31 33.14
N THR A 419 10.98 20.99 34.11
CA THR A 419 12.01 19.99 33.87
C THR A 419 11.41 18.60 33.73
N PRO A 420 11.98 17.73 32.90
CA PRO A 420 11.50 16.32 32.75
C PRO A 420 11.33 15.62 34.10
N ASP A 421 12.32 15.71 35.00
CA ASP A 421 12.26 15.09 36.32
C ASP A 421 11.07 15.58 37.17
N ALA A 422 10.77 16.89 37.12
CA ALA A 422 9.63 17.44 37.84
C ALA A 422 8.29 16.94 37.31
N VAL A 423 8.13 16.87 35.97
CA VAL A 423 6.90 16.39 35.33
C VAL A 423 6.71 14.90 35.55
N LEU A 424 7.74 14.11 35.20
CA LEU A 424 7.69 12.64 35.35
C LEU A 424 7.52 12.23 36.81
N GLY A 425 8.23 12.88 37.75
CA GLY A 425 8.09 12.63 39.16
C GLY A 425 6.69 12.91 39.71
N ALA A 426 6.03 13.98 39.22
CA ALA A 426 4.68 14.33 39.62
C ALA A 426 3.61 13.40 38.99
N LEU A 427 3.74 13.05 37.71
CA LEU A 427 2.77 12.23 36.96
C LEU A 427 2.94 10.73 37.18
N ARG A 428 4.10 10.27 37.68
CA ARG A 428 4.39 8.85 37.93
C ARG A 428 3.27 8.12 38.65
N GLY A 429 2.78 8.69 39.76
CA GLY A 429 1.73 8.07 40.55
C GLY A 429 0.34 8.07 39.89
N VAL A 430 0.18 8.64 38.70
CA VAL A 430 -1.02 8.56 37.85
C VAL A 430 -0.78 7.58 36.71
N LEU A 431 0.38 7.70 36.05
CA LEU A 431 0.72 6.88 34.88
C LEU A 431 0.96 5.41 35.26
N GLU A 432 1.56 5.16 36.42
CA GLU A 432 1.85 3.80 36.95
C GLU A 432 0.68 3.19 37.75
N ASP A 433 -0.42 3.93 38.00
CA ASP A 433 -1.59 3.40 38.70
C ASP A 433 -2.47 2.58 37.73
N ALA A 434 -2.51 1.27 37.94
CA ALA A 434 -3.34 0.37 37.15
C ALA A 434 -4.86 0.54 37.36
N ALA A 435 -5.29 1.26 38.42
CA ALA A 435 -6.71 1.56 38.67
C ALA A 435 -7.24 2.73 37.84
N ILE A 436 -6.37 3.47 37.19
CA ILE A 436 -6.72 4.54 36.25
C ILE A 436 -6.50 4.00 34.84
N ASP A 437 -7.57 3.79 34.08
CA ASP A 437 -7.51 3.31 32.71
C ASP A 437 -6.85 4.36 31.79
N LYS A 438 -5.91 3.93 30.93
CA LYS A 438 -5.30 4.78 29.89
C LYS A 438 -5.82 4.38 28.52
N VAL A 439 -6.21 5.41 27.77
CA VAL A 439 -6.59 5.32 26.38
C VAL A 439 -5.56 6.07 25.55
N GLY A 440 -5.16 5.51 24.40
CA GLY A 440 -4.24 6.16 23.48
C GLY A 440 -4.54 5.80 22.03
N HIS A 441 -3.76 6.37 21.12
CA HIS A 441 -3.77 6.01 19.70
C HIS A 441 -2.39 5.51 19.30
N ASN A 442 -2.23 4.20 19.07
CA ASN A 442 -0.94 3.53 18.98
C ASN A 442 -0.14 3.61 20.32
N LEU A 443 -0.85 3.33 21.40
CA LEU A 443 -0.43 3.46 22.80
C LEU A 443 0.90 2.73 23.11
N LYS A 444 1.26 1.78 22.29
CA LYS A 444 2.54 1.08 22.32
C LYS A 444 3.72 2.04 22.19
N TYR A 445 3.61 3.06 21.32
CA TYR A 445 4.65 4.07 21.16
C TYR A 445 4.83 4.90 22.44
N ASP A 446 3.74 5.37 23.02
CA ASP A 446 3.76 6.18 24.24
C ASP A 446 4.30 5.39 25.43
N TRP A 447 3.94 4.12 25.52
CA TRP A 447 4.50 3.23 26.54
C TRP A 447 6.03 3.13 26.45
N LEU A 448 6.57 2.91 25.26
CA LEU A 448 8.02 2.83 25.02
C LEU A 448 8.73 4.13 25.35
N VAL A 449 8.21 5.26 24.91
CA VAL A 449 8.77 6.58 25.20
C VAL A 449 8.80 6.86 26.70
N LEU A 450 7.70 6.62 27.41
CA LEU A 450 7.60 6.78 28.86
C LEU A 450 8.49 5.81 29.61
N LYS A 451 8.60 4.54 29.15
CA LYS A 451 9.48 3.52 29.74
C LYS A 451 10.94 3.93 29.66
N HIS A 452 11.40 4.45 28.52
CA HIS A 452 12.77 4.96 28.34
C HIS A 452 13.01 6.23 29.18
N ALA A 453 11.96 7.00 29.46
CA ALA A 453 12.02 8.13 30.40
C ALA A 453 11.88 7.70 31.87
N GLY A 454 11.86 6.41 32.16
CA GLY A 454 11.85 5.82 33.52
C GLY A 454 10.47 5.76 34.16
N VAL A 455 9.37 5.81 33.40
CA VAL A 455 7.98 5.64 33.87
C VAL A 455 7.37 4.44 33.19
N THR A 456 6.93 3.42 33.95
CA THR A 456 6.23 2.25 33.37
C THR A 456 4.72 2.49 33.42
N MET A 457 4.14 2.93 32.33
CA MET A 457 2.68 3.13 32.22
C MET A 457 1.95 1.80 32.44
N ARG A 458 0.92 1.83 33.29
CA ARG A 458 0.05 0.69 33.61
C ARG A 458 -1.41 1.04 33.36
N GLY A 459 -2.28 0.04 33.25
CA GLY A 459 -3.70 0.25 33.01
C GLY A 459 -3.96 0.71 31.57
N MET A 460 -3.21 0.19 30.58
CA MET A 460 -3.47 0.40 29.16
C MET A 460 -4.75 -0.34 28.78
N ALA A 461 -5.90 0.36 28.85
CA ALA A 461 -7.21 -0.26 28.72
C ALA A 461 -7.72 -0.23 27.28
N PHE A 462 -7.34 0.75 26.47
CA PHE A 462 -7.88 0.89 25.13
C PHE A 462 -6.95 1.62 24.17
N ASP A 463 -6.69 1.00 23.04
CA ASP A 463 -5.98 1.61 21.91
C ASP A 463 -6.96 1.86 20.77
N THR A 464 -7.16 3.13 20.41
CA THR A 464 -8.15 3.54 19.39
C THR A 464 -7.76 3.10 17.97
N MET A 465 -6.47 2.92 17.67
CA MET A 465 -6.00 2.38 16.39
C MET A 465 -6.35 0.88 16.27
N VAL A 466 -6.12 0.11 17.33
CA VAL A 466 -6.47 -1.32 17.38
C VAL A 466 -7.99 -1.50 17.32
N ALA A 467 -8.75 -0.71 18.08
CA ALA A 467 -10.21 -0.74 18.06
C ALA A 467 -10.78 -0.42 16.67
N ALA A 468 -10.26 0.61 16.00
CA ALA A 468 -10.67 0.97 14.64
C ALA A 468 -10.37 -0.14 13.63
N PHE A 469 -9.22 -0.82 13.76
CA PHE A 469 -8.88 -1.99 12.95
C PHE A 469 -9.88 -3.13 13.14
N LEU A 470 -10.25 -3.45 14.38
CA LEU A 470 -11.26 -4.46 14.69
C LEU A 470 -12.63 -4.09 14.11
N CYS A 471 -12.98 -2.81 14.14
CA CYS A 471 -14.22 -2.28 13.54
C CYS A 471 -14.19 -2.24 11.99
N GLY A 472 -13.06 -2.59 11.35
CA GLY A 472 -12.93 -2.59 9.90
C GLY A 472 -12.78 -1.21 9.27
N ALA A 473 -12.27 -0.23 10.02
CA ALA A 473 -12.06 1.12 9.50
C ALA A 473 -11.09 1.12 8.29
N PRO A 474 -11.38 1.87 7.22
CA PRO A 474 -10.57 1.89 5.99
C PRO A 474 -9.22 2.57 6.15
N GLY A 475 -9.05 3.39 7.19
CA GLY A 475 -7.81 4.07 7.56
C GLY A 475 -7.64 4.11 9.07
N LEU A 476 -6.41 3.95 9.53
CA LEU A 476 -6.11 3.84 10.96
C LEU A 476 -5.36 5.06 11.53
N LYS A 477 -4.99 6.02 10.70
CA LYS A 477 -4.39 7.27 11.18
C LYS A 477 -5.42 8.09 11.95
N MET A 478 -4.98 8.78 12.98
CA MET A 478 -5.85 9.61 13.83
C MET A 478 -6.64 10.63 13.01
N ASP A 479 -6.00 11.34 12.08
CA ASP A 479 -6.66 12.32 11.20
C ASP A 479 -7.82 11.71 10.40
N HIS A 480 -7.62 10.49 9.85
CA HIS A 480 -8.67 9.79 9.11
C HIS A 480 -9.82 9.35 10.02
N LEU A 481 -9.50 8.85 11.21
CA LEU A 481 -10.51 8.41 12.17
C LEU A 481 -11.28 9.60 12.75
N ALA A 482 -10.61 10.70 13.07
CA ALA A 482 -11.25 11.92 13.53
C ALA A 482 -12.26 12.43 12.48
N LEU A 483 -11.87 12.43 11.20
CA LEU A 483 -12.75 12.84 10.12
C LEU A 483 -13.91 11.86 9.91
N ALA A 484 -13.60 10.55 9.83
CA ALA A 484 -14.59 9.53 9.50
C ALA A 484 -15.59 9.28 10.65
N GLU A 485 -15.13 9.29 11.89
CA GLU A 485 -15.91 8.87 13.05
C GLU A 485 -16.49 10.05 13.86
N LEU A 486 -15.79 11.20 13.84
CA LEU A 486 -16.17 12.37 14.62
C LEU A 486 -16.60 13.56 13.75
N GLY A 487 -16.38 13.49 12.42
CA GLY A 487 -16.60 14.61 11.51
C GLY A 487 -15.66 15.80 11.75
N ARG A 488 -14.51 15.57 12.41
CA ARG A 488 -13.53 16.61 12.77
C ARG A 488 -12.31 16.53 11.90
N THR A 489 -11.83 17.69 11.48
CA THR A 489 -10.51 17.81 10.84
C THR A 489 -9.51 18.18 11.92
N THR A 490 -8.44 17.38 12.09
CA THR A 490 -7.34 17.65 13.01
C THR A 490 -6.25 18.47 12.34
N VAL A 491 -5.39 19.07 13.15
CA VAL A 491 -4.22 19.79 12.66
C VAL A 491 -3.20 18.80 12.11
N PRO A 492 -2.82 18.86 10.83
CA PRO A 492 -1.82 17.95 10.29
C PRO A 492 -0.42 18.31 10.81
N ILE A 493 0.39 17.32 11.17
CA ILE A 493 1.73 17.50 11.73
C ILE A 493 2.65 18.34 10.85
N ASN A 494 2.52 18.29 9.52
CA ASN A 494 3.34 19.09 8.61
C ASN A 494 3.01 20.59 8.67
N ALA A 495 1.80 20.98 9.08
CA ALA A 495 1.47 22.38 9.37
C ALA A 495 2.28 22.92 10.57
N LEU A 496 2.70 22.02 11.46
CA LEU A 496 3.45 22.34 12.65
C LEU A 496 4.97 22.33 12.41
N ILE A 497 5.51 21.23 11.86
CA ILE A 497 6.96 21.00 11.71
C ILE A 497 7.48 21.32 10.29
N GLY A 498 6.61 21.59 9.34
CA GLY A 498 6.95 21.78 7.92
C GLY A 498 6.98 20.49 7.11
N ASP A 499 7.00 20.63 5.79
CA ASP A 499 7.04 19.49 4.87
C ASP A 499 8.38 18.74 4.89
N LYS A 500 8.35 17.44 4.58
CA LYS A 500 9.58 16.66 4.39
C LYS A 500 10.40 17.21 3.23
N PRO A 501 11.70 17.46 3.41
CA PRO A 501 12.56 17.97 2.36
C PRO A 501 12.58 17.00 1.17
N ARG A 502 12.19 17.48 0.00
CA ARG A 502 12.22 16.71 -1.26
C ARG A 502 13.57 16.77 -1.95
N LYS A 503 14.38 17.78 -1.62
CA LYS A 503 15.71 18.03 -2.15
C LYS A 503 16.67 18.37 -1.01
N LYS A 504 17.97 18.12 -1.26
CA LYS A 504 19.04 18.44 -0.30
C LYS A 504 19.13 19.95 0.05
N ALA A 505 18.55 20.82 -0.78
CA ALA A 505 18.48 22.26 -0.57
C ALA A 505 17.23 22.73 0.19
N ASP A 506 16.24 21.87 0.40
CA ASP A 506 15.04 22.24 1.13
C ASP A 506 15.37 22.35 2.65
N PRO A 507 14.68 23.22 3.40
CA PRO A 507 14.91 23.31 4.84
C PRO A 507 14.52 21.99 5.51
N PRO A 508 15.26 21.56 6.56
CA PRO A 508 14.88 20.40 7.35
C PRO A 508 13.57 20.68 8.10
N GLN A 509 12.79 19.64 8.38
CA GLN A 509 11.65 19.76 9.28
C GLN A 509 12.12 20.24 10.65
N LYS A 510 11.29 21.03 11.32
CA LYS A 510 11.51 21.40 12.72
C LYS A 510 11.30 20.20 13.63
N THR A 511 11.94 20.19 14.78
CA THR A 511 11.66 19.26 15.87
C THR A 511 10.60 19.84 16.81
N MET A 512 9.90 19.00 17.59
CA MET A 512 8.79 19.44 18.45
C MET A 512 9.22 20.48 19.50
N ASP A 513 10.43 20.39 20.01
CA ASP A 513 11.03 21.37 20.94
C ASP A 513 11.31 22.75 20.31
N GLN A 514 11.27 22.87 18.99
CA GLN A 514 11.43 24.12 18.26
C GLN A 514 10.10 24.82 17.93
N ILE A 515 8.98 24.18 18.25
CA ILE A 515 7.65 24.71 17.96
C ILE A 515 7.21 25.64 19.09
N PRO A 516 6.70 26.86 18.78
CA PRO A 516 6.15 27.78 19.79
C PRO A 516 5.09 27.09 20.66
N LEU A 517 5.16 27.33 21.98
CA LEU A 517 4.31 26.65 22.97
C LEU A 517 2.81 26.70 22.60
N ARG A 518 2.33 27.87 22.15
CA ARG A 518 0.93 28.03 21.75
C ARG A 518 0.51 27.06 20.66
N LEU A 519 1.36 26.83 19.65
CA LEU A 519 1.08 25.97 18.52
C LEU A 519 1.12 24.49 18.90
N ILE A 520 2.20 24.06 19.60
CA ILE A 520 2.31 22.66 20.03
C ILE A 520 1.24 22.31 21.06
N THR A 521 0.84 23.22 21.93
CA THR A 521 -0.25 22.99 22.90
C THR A 521 -1.54 22.70 22.20
N ALA A 522 -1.86 23.47 21.19
CA ALA A 522 -3.10 23.32 20.43
C ALA A 522 -3.16 21.98 19.68
N TYR A 523 -2.04 21.60 19.00
CA TYR A 523 -1.89 20.34 18.31
C TYR A 523 -1.95 19.15 19.27
N ALA A 524 -1.08 19.13 20.26
CA ALA A 524 -0.87 17.99 21.15
C ALA A 524 -2.08 17.73 22.08
N ALA A 525 -2.74 18.79 22.56
CA ALA A 525 -3.96 18.64 23.34
C ALA A 525 -5.14 18.16 22.48
N GLU A 526 -5.19 18.55 21.19
CA GLU A 526 -6.19 18.02 20.25
C GLU A 526 -6.06 16.52 20.09
N ASP A 527 -4.84 15.98 19.95
CA ASP A 527 -4.60 14.54 19.77
C ASP A 527 -5.12 13.74 20.97
N ALA A 528 -4.89 14.22 22.21
CA ALA A 528 -5.45 13.60 23.42
C ALA A 528 -7.00 13.69 23.50
N ASP A 529 -7.60 14.84 23.16
CA ASP A 529 -9.07 15.01 23.13
C ASP A 529 -9.74 14.13 22.06
N VAL A 530 -9.16 14.12 20.85
CA VAL A 530 -9.62 13.27 19.74
C VAL A 530 -9.54 11.79 20.12
N THR A 531 -8.47 11.37 20.75
CA THR A 531 -8.30 10.00 21.26
C THR A 531 -9.40 9.62 22.24
N LEU A 532 -9.70 10.48 23.19
CA LEU A 532 -10.78 10.27 24.16
C LEU A 532 -12.17 10.20 23.50
N ARG A 533 -12.43 11.06 22.51
CA ARG A 533 -13.68 11.04 21.73
C ARG A 533 -13.80 9.78 20.88
N LEU A 534 -12.73 9.35 20.23
CA LEU A 534 -12.69 8.09 19.46
C LEU A 534 -13.00 6.89 20.35
N HIS A 535 -12.49 6.84 21.58
CA HIS A 535 -12.88 5.82 22.55
C HIS A 535 -14.40 5.80 22.75
N GLY A 536 -15.03 6.98 22.95
CA GLY A 536 -16.46 7.09 23.16
C GLY A 536 -17.33 6.59 22.00
N VAL A 537 -16.78 6.49 20.77
CA VAL A 537 -17.47 5.98 19.58
C VAL A 537 -17.11 4.53 19.29
N LEU A 538 -15.82 4.17 19.41
CA LEU A 538 -15.33 2.85 19.02
C LEU A 538 -15.68 1.75 20.05
N ALA A 539 -15.68 2.05 21.36
CA ALA A 539 -16.01 1.08 22.38
C ALA A 539 -17.47 0.58 22.28
N PRO A 540 -18.51 1.45 22.15
CA PRO A 540 -19.88 1.01 21.87
C PRO A 540 -20.02 0.25 20.55
N ARG A 541 -19.22 0.57 19.52
CA ARG A 541 -19.25 -0.13 18.24
C ARG A 541 -18.72 -1.55 18.39
N LEU A 542 -17.61 -1.75 19.11
CA LEU A 542 -17.09 -3.09 19.42
C LEU A 542 -18.12 -3.93 20.18
N GLU A 543 -18.86 -3.31 21.12
CA GLU A 543 -19.96 -3.97 21.84
C GLU A 543 -21.09 -4.37 20.89
N ALA A 544 -21.56 -3.46 20.05
CA ALA A 544 -22.59 -3.74 19.05
C ALA A 544 -22.18 -4.83 18.04
N MET A 545 -20.87 -4.93 17.74
CA MET A 545 -20.32 -5.99 16.90
C MET A 545 -20.05 -7.31 17.65
N GLY A 546 -20.24 -7.38 18.96
CA GLY A 546 -19.97 -8.55 19.78
C GLY A 546 -18.49 -8.90 19.92
N MET A 547 -17.60 -7.91 19.81
CA MET A 547 -16.13 -8.08 19.86
C MET A 547 -15.49 -7.56 21.16
N THR A 548 -16.28 -7.19 22.17
CA THR A 548 -15.79 -6.65 23.44
C THR A 548 -14.84 -7.64 24.16
N ALA A 549 -15.18 -8.93 24.22
CA ALA A 549 -14.33 -9.94 24.82
C ALA A 549 -12.98 -10.08 24.08
N LEU A 550 -13.01 -10.17 22.74
CA LEU A 550 -11.79 -10.21 21.94
C LEU A 550 -10.92 -8.96 22.18
N ALA A 551 -11.54 -7.79 22.22
CA ALA A 551 -10.82 -6.54 22.48
C ALA A 551 -10.19 -6.55 23.88
N ASN A 552 -10.96 -6.80 24.94
CA ASN A 552 -10.52 -6.63 26.32
C ASN A 552 -9.62 -7.77 26.83
N ASP A 553 -9.84 -8.99 26.35
CA ASP A 553 -9.11 -10.17 26.86
C ASP A 553 -7.85 -10.49 26.04
N VAL A 554 -7.82 -10.04 24.77
CA VAL A 554 -6.73 -10.38 23.84
C VAL A 554 -6.04 -9.14 23.29
N GLU A 555 -6.75 -8.30 22.52
CA GLU A 555 -6.09 -7.28 21.70
C GLU A 555 -5.55 -6.11 22.52
N MET A 556 -6.27 -5.62 23.53
CA MET A 556 -5.79 -4.52 24.36
C MET A 556 -4.64 -4.97 25.30
N PRO A 557 -4.74 -6.11 26.01
CA PRO A 557 -3.59 -6.61 26.78
C PRO A 557 -2.35 -6.91 25.90
N LEU A 558 -2.56 -7.33 24.65
CA LEU A 558 -1.47 -7.60 23.73
C LEU A 558 -0.63 -6.34 23.40
N VAL A 559 -1.18 -5.15 23.52
CA VAL A 559 -0.43 -3.89 23.36
C VAL A 559 0.75 -3.85 24.31
N GLU A 560 0.54 -4.17 25.60
CA GLU A 560 1.59 -4.21 26.62
C GLU A 560 2.62 -5.32 26.35
N VAL A 561 2.15 -6.50 25.95
CA VAL A 561 3.02 -7.64 25.59
C VAL A 561 3.98 -7.22 24.46
N LEU A 562 3.45 -6.66 23.39
CA LEU A 562 4.26 -6.25 22.22
C LEU A 562 5.19 -5.08 22.55
N SER A 563 4.73 -4.13 23.36
CA SER A 563 5.58 -3.03 23.84
C SER A 563 6.79 -3.57 24.62
N THR A 564 6.55 -4.54 25.52
CA THR A 564 7.59 -5.19 26.31
C THR A 564 8.55 -6.02 25.43
N MET A 565 8.04 -6.73 24.43
CA MET A 565 8.88 -7.47 23.48
C MET A 565 9.78 -6.54 22.65
N GLU A 566 9.25 -5.41 22.19
CA GLU A 566 10.01 -4.40 21.45
C GLU A 566 11.08 -3.74 22.32
N ASP A 567 10.79 -3.48 23.60
CA ASP A 567 11.77 -2.97 24.58
C ASP A 567 12.87 -4.01 24.88
N HIS A 568 12.53 -5.28 25.02
CA HIS A 568 13.50 -6.36 25.26
C HIS A 568 14.50 -6.51 24.10
N GLY A 569 13.99 -6.55 22.86
CA GLY A 569 14.81 -6.85 21.69
C GLY A 569 15.57 -8.18 21.81
N ILE A 570 16.21 -8.63 20.76
CA ILE A 570 17.00 -9.86 20.71
C ILE A 570 18.47 -9.57 20.42
N VAL A 571 19.40 -10.22 21.12
CA VAL A 571 20.84 -10.08 20.88
C VAL A 571 21.19 -10.66 19.51
N VAL A 572 21.95 -9.89 18.74
CA VAL A 572 22.44 -10.34 17.43
C VAL A 572 23.97 -10.26 17.42
N ASN A 573 24.60 -11.36 16.98
CA ASN A 573 26.04 -11.45 16.80
C ASN A 573 26.46 -10.91 15.41
N PRO A 574 27.06 -9.70 15.32
CA PRO A 574 27.44 -9.11 14.05
C PRO A 574 28.58 -9.85 13.35
N ASP A 575 29.48 -10.51 14.08
CA ASP A 575 30.61 -11.25 13.51
C ASP A 575 30.11 -12.51 12.78
N GLU A 576 29.06 -13.17 13.32
CA GLU A 576 28.44 -14.30 12.65
C GLU A 576 27.72 -13.87 11.36
N LEU A 577 27.05 -12.69 11.35
CA LEU A 577 26.47 -12.13 10.13
C LEU A 577 27.54 -11.81 9.08
N ASP A 578 28.68 -11.25 9.47
CA ASP A 578 29.79 -10.96 8.55
C ASP A 578 30.39 -12.24 7.98
N ARG A 579 30.63 -13.25 8.81
CA ARG A 579 31.12 -14.56 8.39
C ARG A 579 30.23 -15.22 7.34
N GLN A 580 28.93 -15.21 7.57
CA GLN A 580 27.94 -15.75 6.62
C GLN A 580 27.90 -14.91 5.33
N ARG A 581 27.95 -13.59 5.44
CA ARG A 581 27.96 -12.68 4.29
C ARG A 581 29.16 -12.94 3.37
N GLU A 582 30.35 -13.09 3.91
CA GLU A 582 31.57 -13.38 3.13
C GLU A 582 31.46 -14.71 2.40
N GLY A 583 30.96 -15.75 3.06
CA GLY A 583 30.73 -17.06 2.44
C GLY A 583 29.71 -17.02 1.30
N LEU A 584 28.60 -16.30 1.48
CA LEU A 584 27.59 -16.14 0.45
C LEU A 584 28.06 -15.22 -0.69
N GLN A 585 28.83 -14.18 -0.41
CA GLN A 585 29.37 -13.28 -1.44
C GLN A 585 30.25 -14.04 -2.42
N THR A 586 31.09 -14.96 -1.94
CA THR A 586 31.91 -15.82 -2.79
C THR A 586 31.05 -16.66 -3.74
N GLN A 587 29.94 -17.21 -3.26
CA GLN A 587 29.01 -17.99 -4.09
C GLN A 587 28.27 -17.08 -5.11
N ILE A 588 27.83 -15.89 -4.69
CA ILE A 588 27.19 -14.88 -5.56
C ILE A 588 28.13 -14.49 -6.70
N ASP A 589 29.40 -14.21 -6.40
CA ASP A 589 30.40 -13.83 -7.39
C ASP A 589 30.64 -14.96 -8.40
N GLY A 590 30.74 -16.23 -7.95
CA GLY A 590 30.85 -17.39 -8.82
C GLY A 590 29.61 -17.59 -9.71
N LEU A 591 28.40 -17.43 -9.19
CA LEU A 591 27.16 -17.49 -9.97
C LEU A 591 27.10 -16.36 -11.00
N ARG A 592 27.49 -15.15 -10.60
CA ARG A 592 27.54 -13.99 -11.49
C ARG A 592 28.50 -14.22 -12.67
N GLU A 593 29.67 -14.80 -12.43
CA GLU A 593 30.61 -15.16 -13.50
C GLU A 593 30.01 -16.19 -14.46
N GLN A 594 29.34 -17.22 -13.94
CA GLN A 594 28.65 -18.22 -14.77
C GLN A 594 27.52 -17.59 -15.60
N ILE A 595 26.68 -16.73 -15.01
CA ILE A 595 25.63 -16.01 -15.71
C ILE A 595 26.20 -15.14 -16.82
N LEU A 596 27.27 -14.39 -16.54
CA LEU A 596 27.95 -13.55 -17.53
C LEU A 596 28.58 -14.35 -18.65
N ALA A 597 29.13 -15.54 -18.36
CA ALA A 597 29.70 -16.44 -19.37
C ALA A 597 28.62 -16.95 -20.35
N VAL A 598 27.43 -17.29 -19.83
CA VAL A 598 26.28 -17.71 -20.66
C VAL A 598 25.69 -16.53 -21.45
N ALA A 599 25.70 -15.33 -20.88
CA ALA A 599 25.12 -14.13 -21.49
C ALA A 599 26.00 -13.54 -22.63
N ARG A 600 27.29 -13.95 -22.72
CA ARG A 600 28.18 -13.49 -23.81
C ARG A 600 27.73 -14.10 -25.14
N PRO A 601 27.66 -13.34 -26.24
CA PRO A 601 27.46 -13.90 -27.56
C PRO A 601 28.61 -14.89 -27.86
N GLN A 602 28.29 -16.13 -28.13
CA GLN A 602 29.26 -17.07 -28.67
C GLN A 602 29.64 -16.62 -30.10
N PRO A 603 30.92 -16.65 -30.49
CA PRO A 603 31.27 -16.44 -31.89
C PRO A 603 30.53 -17.50 -32.73
N LEU A 604 29.67 -17.07 -33.63
CA LEU A 604 29.13 -17.93 -34.67
C LEU A 604 30.32 -18.59 -35.38
N ASP A 605 30.28 -19.92 -35.51
CA ASP A 605 31.30 -20.71 -36.15
C ASP A 605 31.90 -20.03 -37.37
N ALA A 606 33.22 -19.96 -37.42
CA ALA A 606 34.02 -19.41 -38.50
C ALA A 606 33.81 -20.24 -39.79
N ALA A 607 32.70 -19.98 -40.48
CA ALA A 607 32.41 -20.50 -41.81
C ALA A 607 31.75 -19.45 -42.69
N SER A 608 32.30 -18.22 -42.74
CA SER A 608 32.12 -17.28 -43.82
C SER A 608 33.30 -16.30 -43.79
N ASP A 609 34.26 -16.56 -44.67
CA ASP A 609 35.34 -15.65 -45.08
C ASP A 609 34.74 -14.43 -45.78
N GLU A 610 34.27 -13.43 -45.02
CA GLU A 610 34.20 -12.05 -45.51
C GLU A 610 34.54 -11.11 -44.33
N PRO A 611 35.55 -10.23 -44.51
CA PRO A 611 35.92 -9.27 -43.51
C PRO A 611 34.89 -8.13 -43.49
N THR A 612 34.05 -8.05 -42.46
CA THR A 612 33.27 -6.82 -42.15
C THR A 612 34.19 -5.81 -41.51
N GLU A 613 34.81 -4.96 -42.34
CA GLU A 613 35.41 -3.73 -41.88
C GLU A 613 34.35 -2.80 -41.35
N GLY A 614 34.52 -2.33 -40.13
CA GLY A 614 33.89 -1.07 -39.62
C GLY A 614 32.86 -1.13 -38.52
N LEU A 615 32.98 -1.99 -37.52
CA LEU A 615 32.31 -1.76 -36.23
C LEU A 615 33.42 -1.61 -35.15
N THR A 616 33.72 -0.36 -34.83
CA THR A 616 34.44 -0.03 -33.59
C THR A 616 33.64 -0.60 -32.41
N GLU A 617 34.33 -1.39 -31.56
CA GLU A 617 33.87 -1.84 -30.23
C GLU A 617 33.62 -0.61 -29.31
N GLU A 618 32.59 0.15 -29.56
CA GLU A 618 31.95 0.96 -28.52
C GLU A 618 31.18 -0.01 -27.65
N ALA A 619 31.78 -0.35 -26.50
CA ALA A 619 31.31 -1.33 -25.56
C ALA A 619 29.85 -1.03 -25.17
N ALA A 620 28.92 -1.89 -25.65
CA ALA A 620 27.60 -1.97 -25.05
C ALA A 620 27.79 -2.13 -23.51
N PRO A 621 27.02 -1.43 -22.69
CA PRO A 621 27.17 -1.55 -21.25
C PRO A 621 27.07 -3.04 -20.85
N PRO A 622 27.93 -3.52 -19.95
CA PRO A 622 27.97 -4.95 -19.58
C PRO A 622 26.58 -5.39 -19.09
N PHE A 623 26.17 -6.59 -19.46
CA PHE A 623 24.92 -7.19 -19.01
C PHE A 623 24.84 -7.18 -17.49
N ASN A 624 23.72 -6.64 -16.95
CA ASN A 624 23.45 -6.62 -15.53
C ASN A 624 22.33 -7.63 -15.19
N PRO A 625 22.61 -8.72 -14.48
CA PRO A 625 21.65 -9.74 -14.08
C PRO A 625 20.57 -9.20 -13.10
N ASP A 626 20.86 -8.09 -12.41
CA ASP A 626 19.91 -7.44 -11.51
C ASP A 626 18.88 -6.57 -12.24
N SER A 627 19.06 -6.33 -13.55
CA SER A 627 18.10 -5.58 -14.35
C SER A 627 17.01 -6.49 -14.92
N PRO A 628 15.75 -6.45 -14.43
CA PRO A 628 14.67 -7.26 -15.00
C PRO A 628 14.46 -7.03 -16.50
N LYS A 629 14.72 -5.80 -16.96
CA LYS A 629 14.58 -5.43 -18.37
C LYS A 629 15.64 -6.06 -19.24
N GLN A 630 16.92 -6.00 -18.82
CA GLN A 630 18.02 -6.62 -19.58
C GLN A 630 17.91 -8.14 -19.56
N LEU A 631 17.53 -8.73 -18.42
CA LEU A 631 17.30 -10.15 -18.30
C LEU A 631 16.13 -10.62 -19.18
N GLY A 632 15.02 -9.90 -19.21
CA GLY A 632 13.88 -10.22 -20.08
C GLY A 632 14.26 -10.15 -21.56
N GLU A 633 15.04 -9.16 -21.97
CA GLU A 633 15.57 -9.05 -23.33
C GLU A 633 16.48 -10.24 -23.68
N LEU A 634 17.40 -10.59 -22.78
CA LEU A 634 18.29 -11.74 -22.97
C LEU A 634 17.53 -13.05 -23.08
N LEU A 635 16.66 -13.36 -22.12
CA LEU A 635 15.95 -14.65 -22.10
C LEU A 635 15.01 -14.83 -23.30
N PHE A 636 14.16 -13.85 -23.57
CA PHE A 636 13.06 -14.05 -24.51
C PHE A 636 13.35 -13.60 -25.94
N ASN A 637 14.15 -12.55 -26.12
CA ASN A 637 14.47 -12.03 -27.45
C ASN A 637 15.79 -12.56 -28.01
N VAL A 638 16.81 -12.78 -27.17
CA VAL A 638 18.12 -13.28 -27.62
C VAL A 638 18.17 -14.81 -27.55
N LEU A 639 17.94 -15.40 -26.38
CA LEU A 639 18.08 -16.84 -26.12
C LEU A 639 16.83 -17.65 -26.43
N LYS A 640 15.71 -17.00 -26.79
CA LYS A 640 14.48 -17.65 -27.27
C LYS A 640 13.78 -18.58 -26.29
N PHE A 641 13.92 -18.34 -24.99
CA PHE A 641 13.08 -19.03 -24.02
C PHE A 641 11.59 -18.77 -24.26
N PRO A 642 10.70 -19.75 -24.02
CA PRO A 642 9.25 -19.57 -24.21
C PRO A 642 8.70 -18.53 -23.22
N VAL A 643 7.93 -17.56 -23.73
CA VAL A 643 7.34 -16.50 -22.93
C VAL A 643 6.21 -17.03 -22.04
N GLN A 644 6.40 -17.03 -20.74
CA GLN A 644 5.41 -17.49 -19.77
C GLN A 644 4.39 -16.40 -19.42
N ARG A 645 4.86 -15.17 -19.17
CA ARG A 645 3.98 -14.06 -18.77
C ARG A 645 4.50 -12.72 -19.28
N LYS A 646 3.56 -11.87 -19.77
CA LYS A 646 3.84 -10.48 -20.15
C LYS A 646 3.39 -9.53 -19.05
N THR A 647 4.11 -8.43 -18.90
CA THR A 647 3.75 -7.30 -18.02
C THR A 647 3.44 -6.07 -18.88
N LYS A 648 2.93 -5.00 -18.28
CA LYS A 648 2.67 -3.73 -18.98
C LYS A 648 3.94 -3.12 -19.62
N THR A 649 5.12 -3.46 -19.11
CA THR A 649 6.41 -2.87 -19.51
C THR A 649 7.35 -3.84 -20.24
N GLY A 650 6.95 -5.11 -20.43
CA GLY A 650 7.77 -6.12 -21.10
C GLY A 650 7.46 -7.55 -20.63
N TYR A 651 8.44 -8.42 -20.66
CA TYR A 651 8.32 -9.81 -20.20
C TYR A 651 8.57 -9.89 -18.69
N SER A 652 7.78 -10.73 -17.99
CA SER A 652 8.06 -11.02 -16.57
C SER A 652 9.31 -11.89 -16.44
N THR A 653 10.16 -11.55 -15.47
CA THR A 653 11.32 -12.32 -15.04
C THR A 653 11.26 -12.56 -13.52
N ASP A 654 10.04 -12.68 -12.97
CA ASP A 654 9.87 -12.98 -11.54
C ASP A 654 10.24 -14.44 -11.24
N ALA A 655 10.26 -14.75 -9.93
CA ALA A 655 10.71 -16.07 -9.47
C ALA A 655 9.88 -17.21 -10.09
N GLU A 656 8.54 -17.07 -10.14
CA GLU A 656 7.64 -18.09 -10.69
C GLU A 656 7.93 -18.37 -12.17
N VAL A 657 8.14 -17.31 -12.96
CA VAL A 657 8.49 -17.46 -14.39
C VAL A 657 9.84 -18.13 -14.54
N LEU A 658 10.85 -17.73 -13.77
CA LEU A 658 12.19 -18.30 -13.87
C LEU A 658 12.24 -19.77 -13.39
N GLU A 659 11.52 -20.10 -12.32
CA GLU A 659 11.38 -21.48 -11.83
C GLU A 659 10.66 -22.36 -12.86
N THR A 660 9.60 -21.85 -13.49
CA THR A 660 8.92 -22.54 -14.58
C THR A 660 9.89 -22.82 -15.74
N LEU A 661 10.64 -21.80 -16.17
CA LEU A 661 11.64 -21.95 -17.25
C LEU A 661 12.74 -22.94 -16.90
N ALA A 662 13.18 -22.96 -15.64
CA ALA A 662 14.21 -23.89 -15.14
C ALA A 662 13.73 -25.35 -15.08
N GLY A 663 12.40 -25.58 -14.98
CA GLY A 663 11.78 -26.90 -14.92
C GLY A 663 11.23 -27.41 -16.26
N LEU A 664 11.38 -26.67 -17.38
CA LEU A 664 10.87 -27.09 -18.67
C LEU A 664 11.67 -28.29 -19.21
N PRO A 665 10.98 -29.27 -19.80
CA PRO A 665 11.66 -30.41 -20.46
C PRO A 665 12.39 -29.95 -21.74
N ASP A 666 13.42 -30.67 -22.13
CA ASP A 666 14.24 -30.36 -23.31
C ASP A 666 13.40 -30.20 -24.60
N GLY A 667 12.30 -30.92 -24.72
CA GLY A 667 11.40 -30.82 -25.87
C GLY A 667 10.69 -29.48 -26.04
N GLU A 668 10.59 -28.69 -24.97
CA GLU A 668 10.03 -27.33 -24.98
C GLU A 668 11.12 -26.25 -25.11
N LEU A 669 12.38 -26.63 -25.06
CA LEU A 669 13.56 -25.75 -25.16
C LEU A 669 14.33 -25.92 -26.49
N LEU A 670 13.67 -26.39 -27.54
CA LEU A 670 14.32 -26.69 -28.84
C LEU A 670 14.99 -25.48 -29.50
N ASP A 671 14.40 -24.28 -29.29
CA ASP A 671 14.93 -23.04 -29.85
C ASP A 671 15.96 -22.36 -28.90
N VAL A 672 16.16 -22.90 -27.70
CA VAL A 672 17.09 -22.38 -26.70
C VAL A 672 18.46 -23.07 -26.88
N PRO A 673 19.55 -22.32 -27.06
CA PRO A 673 20.91 -22.92 -27.15
C PRO A 673 21.23 -23.75 -25.90
N ASP A 674 21.83 -24.94 -26.09
CA ASP A 674 22.11 -25.86 -24.98
C ASP A 674 22.90 -25.23 -23.84
N HIS A 675 23.92 -24.40 -24.16
CA HIS A 675 24.71 -23.68 -23.15
C HIS A 675 23.86 -22.67 -22.31
N ALA A 676 22.70 -22.21 -22.82
CA ALA A 676 21.85 -21.24 -22.17
C ALA A 676 20.76 -21.86 -21.28
N ARG A 677 20.44 -23.15 -21.45
CA ARG A 677 19.39 -23.83 -20.68
C ARG A 677 19.54 -23.72 -19.16
N PRO A 678 20.77 -23.75 -18.57
CA PRO A 678 20.93 -23.56 -17.12
C PRO A 678 20.64 -22.14 -16.60
N LEU A 679 20.55 -21.13 -17.49
CA LEU A 679 20.50 -19.72 -17.10
C LEU A 679 19.33 -19.37 -16.16
N PRO A 680 18.08 -19.81 -16.38
CA PRO A 680 16.99 -19.49 -15.45
C PRO A 680 17.28 -19.98 -14.03
N LYS A 681 17.81 -21.19 -13.87
CA LYS A 681 18.19 -21.76 -12.57
C LYS A 681 19.30 -20.95 -11.89
N LEU A 682 20.35 -20.60 -12.63
CA LEU A 682 21.44 -19.77 -12.11
C LEU A 682 20.96 -18.41 -11.64
N ILE A 683 20.01 -17.79 -12.37
CA ILE A 683 19.42 -16.50 -11.98
C ILE A 683 18.57 -16.65 -10.72
N VAL A 684 17.77 -17.71 -10.58
CA VAL A 684 16.98 -17.96 -9.36
C VAL A 684 17.89 -18.09 -8.15
N GLU A 685 18.96 -18.86 -8.27
CA GLU A 685 19.94 -19.07 -7.19
C GLU A 685 20.67 -17.77 -6.85
N TYR A 686 21.19 -17.07 -7.84
CA TYR A 686 21.85 -15.77 -7.70
C TYR A 686 20.95 -14.75 -6.97
N ARG A 687 19.70 -14.59 -7.41
CA ARG A 687 18.75 -13.66 -6.79
C ARG A 687 18.39 -14.07 -5.37
N THR A 688 18.26 -15.37 -5.11
CA THR A 688 17.98 -15.89 -3.77
C THR A 688 19.10 -15.51 -2.80
N LEU A 689 20.36 -15.79 -3.18
CA LEU A 689 21.52 -15.46 -2.33
C LEU A 689 21.71 -13.94 -2.18
N THR A 690 21.59 -13.18 -3.25
CA THR A 690 21.70 -11.72 -3.21
C THR A 690 20.65 -11.10 -2.29
N LYS A 691 19.41 -11.60 -2.33
CA LYS A 691 18.34 -11.18 -1.42
C LYS A 691 18.65 -11.53 0.03
N LEU A 692 19.20 -12.72 0.29
CA LEU A 692 19.61 -13.11 1.65
C LEU A 692 20.68 -12.18 2.21
N VAL A 693 21.69 -11.84 1.42
CA VAL A 693 22.75 -10.93 1.84
C VAL A 693 22.19 -9.52 2.09
N SER A 694 21.51 -8.93 1.11
CA SER A 694 21.08 -7.53 1.20
C SER A 694 19.94 -7.30 2.20
N THR A 695 18.93 -8.18 2.18
CA THR A 695 17.71 -7.98 2.99
C THR A 695 17.87 -8.43 4.43
N TYR A 696 18.72 -9.46 4.68
CA TYR A 696 18.87 -10.00 6.03
C TYR A 696 20.24 -9.71 6.62
N LEU A 697 21.35 -10.17 6.05
CA LEU A 697 22.64 -10.08 6.72
C LEU A 697 23.11 -8.63 6.90
N VAL A 698 23.00 -7.79 5.87
CA VAL A 698 23.38 -6.38 5.95
C VAL A 698 22.38 -5.60 6.80
N ALA A 699 21.07 -5.70 6.50
CA ALA A 699 20.05 -4.94 7.19
C ALA A 699 19.93 -5.31 8.68
N LEU A 700 20.12 -6.59 9.05
CA LEU A 700 20.14 -7.00 10.46
C LEU A 700 21.33 -6.42 11.20
N LYS A 701 22.52 -6.41 10.58
CA LYS A 701 23.72 -5.81 11.19
C LYS A 701 23.54 -4.31 11.43
N ASP A 702 22.97 -3.59 10.45
CA ASP A 702 22.70 -2.17 10.56
C ASP A 702 21.62 -1.85 11.62
N ALA A 703 20.72 -2.80 11.90
CA ALA A 703 19.67 -2.67 12.89
C ALA A 703 20.12 -2.95 14.34
N VAL A 704 21.34 -3.49 14.53
CA VAL A 704 21.86 -3.73 15.90
C VAL A 704 22.06 -2.40 16.61
N ARG A 705 21.40 -2.22 17.74
CA ARG A 705 21.57 -1.02 18.59
C ARG A 705 22.92 -1.09 19.35
N PRO A 706 23.82 -0.12 19.18
CA PRO A 706 25.15 -0.19 19.81
C PRO A 706 25.13 -0.18 21.34
N ALA A 707 24.07 0.35 21.96
CA ALA A 707 23.97 0.49 23.42
C ALA A 707 23.80 -0.85 24.14
N ASP A 708 23.21 -1.87 23.52
CA ASP A 708 22.90 -3.15 24.15
C ASP A 708 23.15 -4.38 23.25
N GLY A 709 23.56 -4.17 21.99
CA GLY A 709 23.82 -5.24 21.04
C GLY A 709 22.57 -5.97 20.58
N ARG A 710 21.38 -5.38 20.74
CA ARG A 710 20.09 -6.00 20.41
C ARG A 710 19.46 -5.36 19.18
N VAL A 711 18.63 -6.13 18.51
CA VAL A 711 17.72 -5.68 17.46
C VAL A 711 16.32 -5.56 18.05
N HIS A 712 15.71 -4.39 17.91
CA HIS A 712 14.37 -4.04 18.40
C HIS A 712 13.42 -3.90 17.22
N ALA A 713 12.85 -5.04 16.79
CA ALA A 713 11.87 -5.03 15.71
C ALA A 713 10.51 -4.50 16.20
N SER A 714 9.78 -3.81 15.34
CA SER A 714 8.40 -3.41 15.62
C SER A 714 7.42 -4.52 15.26
N PHE A 715 6.46 -4.80 16.14
CA PHE A 715 5.37 -5.77 15.92
C PHE A 715 4.04 -5.03 15.72
N HIS A 716 3.31 -5.34 14.66
CA HIS A 716 2.05 -4.66 14.30
C HIS A 716 0.86 -5.59 14.45
N GLN A 717 -0.12 -5.19 15.28
CA GLN A 717 -1.39 -5.91 15.43
C GLN A 717 -2.36 -5.66 14.26
N THR A 718 -2.20 -4.54 13.59
CA THR A 718 -3.10 -4.03 12.55
C THR A 718 -2.58 -4.26 11.13
N GLY A 719 -1.47 -5.02 11.00
CA GLY A 719 -0.78 -5.22 9.72
C GLY A 719 -1.40 -6.26 8.79
N ALA A 720 -2.19 -7.20 9.33
CA ALA A 720 -2.77 -8.30 8.55
C ALA A 720 -4.27 -8.44 8.81
N ALA A 721 -5.08 -8.46 7.75
CA ALA A 721 -6.53 -8.60 7.87
C ALA A 721 -7.02 -9.92 8.50
N THR A 722 -6.16 -10.94 8.59
CA THR A 722 -6.41 -12.19 9.32
C THR A 722 -6.24 -12.07 10.83
N GLY A 723 -5.73 -10.95 11.34
CA GLY A 723 -5.36 -10.80 12.75
C GLY A 723 -3.96 -11.31 13.10
N ARG A 724 -3.20 -11.89 12.16
CA ARG A 724 -1.79 -12.24 12.40
C ARG A 724 -0.98 -10.99 12.67
N LEU A 725 0.05 -11.12 13.52
CA LEU A 725 1.06 -10.08 13.71
C LEU A 725 1.92 -9.95 12.45
N SER A 726 2.40 -8.76 12.20
CA SER A 726 3.48 -8.52 11.24
C SER A 726 4.62 -7.78 11.92
N SER A 727 5.83 -7.86 11.35
CA SER A 727 6.99 -7.15 11.90
C SER A 727 7.68 -6.29 10.87
N SER A 728 8.34 -5.22 11.35
CA SER A 728 9.13 -4.31 10.52
C SER A 728 10.31 -3.73 11.31
N ASN A 729 11.26 -3.15 10.64
CA ASN A 729 12.42 -2.44 11.18
C ASN A 729 13.29 -3.27 12.16
N PRO A 730 13.78 -4.47 11.79
CA PRO A 730 13.60 -5.22 10.57
C PRO A 730 12.41 -6.21 10.60
N ASN A 731 12.00 -6.73 9.41
CA ASN A 731 11.00 -7.79 9.35
C ASN A 731 11.63 -9.15 9.67
N LEU A 732 11.52 -9.60 10.92
CA LEU A 732 12.07 -10.87 11.38
C LEU A 732 11.22 -12.09 10.97
N GLN A 733 9.93 -11.89 10.67
CA GLN A 733 9.01 -12.97 10.28
C GLN A 733 9.29 -13.55 8.90
N ASN A 734 10.03 -12.80 8.07
CA ASN A 734 10.39 -13.24 6.71
C ASN A 734 11.76 -13.94 6.63
N ILE A 735 12.44 -14.20 7.74
CA ILE A 735 13.70 -14.96 7.76
C ILE A 735 13.43 -16.38 7.22
N PRO A 736 14.10 -16.82 6.14
CA PRO A 736 13.76 -18.06 5.47
C PRO A 736 14.04 -19.28 6.37
N ILE A 737 13.08 -20.22 6.40
CA ILE A 737 13.19 -21.47 7.17
C ILE A 737 13.29 -22.72 6.29
N ARG A 738 12.97 -22.58 4.99
CA ARG A 738 12.90 -23.75 4.07
C ARG A 738 14.25 -24.15 3.51
N THR A 739 15.16 -23.19 3.33
CA THR A 739 16.51 -23.46 2.80
C THR A 739 17.52 -23.57 3.93
N GLU A 740 18.53 -24.42 3.75
CA GLU A 740 19.61 -24.59 4.72
C GLU A 740 20.34 -23.26 4.96
N VAL A 741 20.66 -22.53 3.91
CA VAL A 741 21.32 -21.21 3.99
C VAL A 741 20.45 -20.21 4.78
N GLY A 742 19.13 -20.19 4.54
CA GLY A 742 18.21 -19.32 5.29
C GLY A 742 18.16 -19.67 6.78
N ARG A 743 18.18 -20.96 7.11
CA ARG A 743 18.21 -21.41 8.51
C ARG A 743 19.48 -21.01 9.25
N GLN A 744 20.63 -20.97 8.57
CA GLN A 744 21.90 -20.57 9.16
C GLN A 744 21.89 -19.11 9.68
N ILE A 745 21.05 -18.22 9.12
CA ILE A 745 20.90 -16.85 9.61
C ILE A 745 20.46 -16.81 11.08
N ARG A 746 19.71 -17.80 11.53
CA ARG A 746 19.24 -17.92 12.93
C ARG A 746 20.37 -18.11 13.95
N LYS A 747 21.54 -18.57 13.54
CA LYS A 747 22.75 -18.65 14.39
C LYS A 747 23.26 -17.28 14.85
N ALA A 748 22.93 -16.23 14.10
CA ALA A 748 23.30 -14.87 14.51
C ALA A 748 22.45 -14.32 15.66
N PHE A 749 21.28 -14.93 15.93
CA PHE A 749 20.42 -14.53 17.04
C PHE A 749 20.78 -15.37 18.27
N VAL A 750 21.41 -14.75 19.25
CA VAL A 750 22.01 -15.42 20.39
C VAL A 750 21.38 -14.95 21.70
N ALA A 751 21.48 -15.78 22.73
CA ALA A 751 21.14 -15.36 24.08
C ALA A 751 22.21 -14.44 24.70
N ALA A 752 21.84 -13.61 25.65
CA ALA A 752 22.78 -12.83 26.45
C ALA A 752 23.74 -13.77 27.25
N PRO A 753 24.94 -13.31 27.65
CA PRO A 753 25.85 -14.08 28.46
C PRO A 753 25.18 -14.65 29.73
N GLY A 754 25.33 -15.96 29.97
CA GLY A 754 24.70 -16.68 31.09
C GLY A 754 23.23 -17.04 30.87
N HIS A 755 22.68 -16.75 29.69
CA HIS A 755 21.29 -17.06 29.30
C HIS A 755 21.22 -18.09 28.18
N VAL A 756 20.03 -18.58 27.91
CA VAL A 756 19.66 -19.41 26.77
C VAL A 756 18.39 -18.86 26.14
N LEU A 757 18.18 -19.20 24.86
CA LEU A 757 16.91 -19.04 24.18
C LEU A 757 16.06 -20.29 24.43
N VAL A 758 14.80 -20.09 24.74
CA VAL A 758 13.78 -21.13 24.84
C VAL A 758 12.74 -20.84 23.78
N SER A 759 12.60 -21.75 22.82
CA SER A 759 11.62 -21.63 21.74
C SER A 759 10.52 -22.68 21.92
N ALA A 760 9.30 -22.37 21.50
CA ALA A 760 8.23 -23.35 21.39
C ALA A 760 7.34 -23.03 20.17
N ASP A 761 7.04 -24.05 19.37
CA ASP A 761 6.28 -23.95 18.12
C ASP A 761 5.03 -24.82 18.18
N TYR A 762 3.88 -24.29 17.77
CA TYR A 762 2.67 -25.09 17.67
C TYR A 762 2.76 -26.09 16.53
N SER A 763 2.57 -27.36 16.86
CA SER A 763 2.52 -28.42 15.87
C SER A 763 1.19 -28.42 15.11
N GLN A 764 1.20 -28.03 13.84
CA GLN A 764 0.06 -28.08 12.91
C GLN A 764 -1.19 -27.34 13.42
N ILE A 765 -1.03 -26.14 13.99
CA ILE A 765 -2.11 -25.39 14.65
C ILE A 765 -3.34 -25.18 13.76
N GLU A 766 -3.13 -24.81 12.47
CA GLU A 766 -4.24 -24.56 11.55
C GLU A 766 -5.09 -25.81 11.30
N LEU A 767 -4.46 -27.01 11.24
CA LEU A 767 -5.19 -28.27 11.08
C LEU A 767 -5.94 -28.66 12.36
N ARG A 768 -5.38 -28.37 13.53
CA ARG A 768 -6.06 -28.59 14.83
C ARG A 768 -7.25 -27.64 15.01
N VAL A 769 -7.09 -26.39 14.64
CA VAL A 769 -8.19 -25.40 14.58
C VAL A 769 -9.26 -25.85 13.59
N LEU A 770 -8.87 -26.33 12.39
CA LEU A 770 -9.82 -26.88 11.42
C LEU A 770 -10.57 -28.09 11.96
N ALA A 771 -9.91 -29.01 12.66
CA ALA A 771 -10.54 -30.16 13.29
C ALA A 771 -11.61 -29.74 14.32
N HIS A 772 -11.29 -28.73 15.16
CA HIS A 772 -12.24 -28.16 16.11
C HIS A 772 -13.44 -27.49 15.41
N LEU A 773 -13.20 -26.66 14.42
CA LEU A 773 -14.25 -25.88 13.74
C LEU A 773 -15.15 -26.75 12.87
N SER A 774 -14.58 -27.72 12.13
CA SER A 774 -15.30 -28.62 11.26
C SER A 774 -16.06 -29.72 11.98
N GLN A 775 -15.68 -30.01 13.23
CA GLN A 775 -16.22 -31.16 14.00
C GLN A 775 -16.09 -32.48 13.23
N ASP A 776 -15.08 -32.62 12.38
CA ASP A 776 -14.86 -33.84 11.62
C ASP A 776 -14.35 -34.96 12.53
N ALA A 777 -15.11 -36.05 12.62
CA ALA A 777 -14.83 -37.10 13.56
C ALA A 777 -13.50 -37.83 13.26
N ALA A 778 -13.19 -38.06 11.98
CA ALA A 778 -11.96 -38.73 11.55
C ALA A 778 -10.73 -37.89 11.84
N LEU A 779 -10.82 -36.59 11.59
CA LEU A 779 -9.73 -35.65 11.86
C LEU A 779 -9.50 -35.50 13.39
N ILE A 780 -10.57 -35.39 14.16
CA ILE A 780 -10.49 -35.33 15.65
C ILE A 780 -9.87 -36.59 16.21
N ASP A 781 -10.30 -37.78 15.75
CA ASP A 781 -9.73 -39.07 16.21
C ASP A 781 -8.24 -39.18 15.90
N ALA A 782 -7.84 -38.78 14.70
CA ALA A 782 -6.44 -38.79 14.29
C ALA A 782 -5.58 -37.94 15.24
N PHE A 783 -6.00 -36.70 15.56
CA PHE A 783 -5.26 -35.86 16.51
C PHE A 783 -5.28 -36.35 17.94
N ARG A 784 -6.40 -36.93 18.42
CA ARG A 784 -6.49 -37.51 19.78
C ARG A 784 -5.58 -38.71 19.97
N ARG A 785 -5.36 -39.48 18.91
CA ARG A 785 -4.45 -40.61 18.88
C ARG A 785 -3.01 -40.24 18.56
N ASP A 786 -2.69 -38.95 18.42
CA ASP A 786 -1.37 -38.40 18.02
C ASP A 786 -0.82 -39.00 16.74
N LEU A 787 -1.71 -39.31 15.76
CA LEU A 787 -1.29 -39.81 14.46
C LEU A 787 -0.66 -38.68 13.61
N ASP A 788 0.32 -39.03 12.79
CA ASP A 788 0.76 -38.11 11.72
C ASP A 788 -0.39 -37.88 10.74
N ILE A 789 -0.98 -36.68 10.77
CA ILE A 789 -2.17 -36.35 10.00
C ILE A 789 -1.96 -36.47 8.50
N HIS A 790 -0.73 -36.20 8.02
CA HIS A 790 -0.43 -36.34 6.59
C HIS A 790 -0.34 -37.80 6.18
N THR A 791 0.13 -38.68 7.06
CA THR A 791 0.12 -40.14 6.86
C THR A 791 -1.31 -40.66 6.94
N ALA A 792 -2.12 -40.21 7.91
CA ALA A 792 -3.51 -40.64 8.04
C ALA A 792 -4.36 -40.26 6.82
N VAL A 793 -4.20 -39.04 6.33
CA VAL A 793 -4.84 -38.57 5.08
C VAL A 793 -4.32 -39.34 3.87
N GLY A 794 -3.00 -39.58 3.80
CA GLY A 794 -2.39 -40.37 2.73
C GLY A 794 -2.96 -41.78 2.69
N ALA A 795 -3.06 -42.45 3.82
CA ALA A 795 -3.67 -43.80 3.94
C ALA A 795 -5.12 -43.79 3.41
N HIS A 796 -5.92 -42.81 3.81
CA HIS A 796 -7.31 -42.67 3.38
C HIS A 796 -7.44 -42.41 1.88
N VAL A 797 -6.74 -41.36 1.35
CA VAL A 797 -6.85 -40.92 -0.03
C VAL A 797 -6.33 -41.94 -1.03
N TYR A 798 -5.28 -42.68 -0.66
CA TYR A 798 -4.70 -43.73 -1.52
C TYR A 798 -5.28 -45.14 -1.22
N GLY A 799 -6.14 -45.29 -0.20
CA GLY A 799 -6.75 -46.56 0.16
C GLY A 799 -5.73 -47.62 0.64
N VAL A 800 -4.64 -47.19 1.32
CA VAL A 800 -3.57 -48.07 1.82
C VAL A 800 -3.52 -48.06 3.34
N PRO A 801 -3.01 -49.13 3.98
CA PRO A 801 -2.76 -49.13 5.43
C PRO A 801 -1.79 -48.02 5.85
N LEU A 802 -1.91 -47.52 7.11
CA LEU A 802 -1.09 -46.45 7.66
C LEU A 802 0.42 -46.71 7.55
N ASP A 803 0.85 -47.93 7.79
CA ASP A 803 2.25 -48.40 7.75
C ASP A 803 2.78 -48.64 6.30
N GLU A 804 1.91 -48.64 5.31
CA GLU A 804 2.26 -48.80 3.90
C GLU A 804 2.29 -47.46 3.15
N VAL A 805 1.95 -46.32 3.79
CA VAL A 805 2.00 -45.01 3.17
C VAL A 805 3.44 -44.63 2.81
N THR A 806 3.72 -44.46 1.55
CA THR A 806 5.04 -44.03 1.07
C THR A 806 5.33 -42.57 1.39
N LYS A 807 6.61 -42.20 1.37
CA LYS A 807 7.04 -40.81 1.61
C LYS A 807 6.41 -39.85 0.59
N ASP A 808 6.26 -40.26 -0.66
CA ASP A 808 5.64 -39.42 -1.71
C ASP A 808 4.13 -39.28 -1.49
N GLN A 809 3.42 -40.34 -1.16
CA GLN A 809 2.00 -40.29 -0.81
C GLN A 809 1.76 -39.38 0.41
N ARG A 810 2.63 -39.45 1.43
CA ARG A 810 2.59 -38.54 2.59
C ARG A 810 2.84 -37.07 2.18
N ASN A 811 3.80 -36.81 1.27
CA ASN A 811 4.07 -35.48 0.75
C ASN A 811 2.91 -34.94 -0.10
N HIS A 812 2.30 -35.78 -0.93
CA HIS A 812 1.09 -35.44 -1.66
C HIS A 812 -0.06 -35.11 -0.70
N ALA A 813 -0.29 -35.93 0.31
CA ALA A 813 -1.30 -35.69 1.33
C ALA A 813 -1.03 -34.38 2.10
N LYS A 814 0.22 -34.07 2.40
CA LYS A 814 0.59 -32.76 2.96
C LYS A 814 0.21 -31.59 2.04
N THR A 815 0.47 -31.72 0.74
CA THR A 815 0.09 -30.72 -0.26
C THR A 815 -1.43 -30.60 -0.39
N ILE A 816 -2.17 -31.71 -0.30
CA ILE A 816 -3.62 -31.76 -0.32
C ILE A 816 -4.19 -31.08 0.92
N ASN A 817 -3.74 -31.46 2.14
CA ASN A 817 -4.23 -30.92 3.40
C ASN A 817 -4.16 -29.39 3.45
N PHE A 818 -3.00 -28.83 3.13
CA PHE A 818 -2.87 -27.38 3.08
C PHE A 818 -3.59 -26.78 1.85
N GLY A 819 -3.51 -27.46 0.70
CA GLY A 819 -4.16 -27.00 -0.51
C GLY A 819 -5.66 -26.81 -0.39
N ILE A 820 -6.36 -27.78 0.20
CA ILE A 820 -7.83 -27.73 0.36
C ILE A 820 -8.25 -26.62 1.29
N ILE A 821 -7.58 -26.43 2.44
CA ILE A 821 -7.85 -25.31 3.34
C ILE A 821 -7.71 -23.96 2.62
N TYR A 822 -6.74 -23.86 1.70
CA TYR A 822 -6.50 -22.65 0.91
C TYR A 822 -7.28 -22.61 -0.40
N GLY A 823 -8.26 -23.52 -0.59
CA GLY A 823 -9.13 -23.56 -1.77
C GLY A 823 -8.42 -23.87 -3.08
N VAL A 824 -7.45 -24.81 -3.06
CA VAL A 824 -6.76 -25.25 -4.26
C VAL A 824 -7.73 -25.95 -5.20
N THR A 825 -7.67 -25.59 -6.48
CA THR A 825 -8.41 -26.31 -7.56
C THR A 825 -7.61 -27.52 -8.03
N ALA A 826 -8.27 -28.49 -8.71
CA ALA A 826 -7.59 -29.63 -9.33
C ALA A 826 -6.44 -29.18 -10.26
N PHE A 827 -6.64 -28.09 -11.00
CA PHE A 827 -5.58 -27.50 -11.83
C PHE A 827 -4.39 -27.00 -10.98
N GLY A 828 -4.66 -26.31 -9.89
CA GLY A 828 -3.61 -25.82 -8.98
C GLY A 828 -2.89 -26.94 -8.23
N LEU A 829 -3.59 -28.02 -7.89
CA LEU A 829 -2.98 -29.18 -7.23
C LEU A 829 -2.09 -29.96 -8.20
N ALA A 830 -2.54 -30.21 -9.43
CA ALA A 830 -1.78 -30.89 -10.47
C ALA A 830 -0.45 -30.17 -10.78
N ARG A 831 -0.41 -28.85 -10.75
CA ARG A 831 0.82 -28.07 -10.93
C ARG A 831 1.82 -28.15 -9.76
N ARG A 832 1.38 -28.55 -8.59
CA ARG A 832 2.21 -28.65 -7.37
C ARG A 832 2.76 -30.03 -7.11
N ILE A 833 2.26 -31.01 -7.81
CA ILE A 833 2.66 -32.42 -7.69
C ILE A 833 3.16 -32.87 -9.06
N ASP A 834 4.45 -33.12 -9.17
CA ASP A 834 5.09 -33.51 -10.41
C ASP A 834 4.47 -34.79 -11.00
N GLY A 835 4.17 -34.75 -12.29
CA GLY A 835 3.59 -35.88 -13.02
C GLY A 835 2.11 -36.12 -12.79
N MET A 836 1.40 -35.30 -11.98
CA MET A 836 -0.02 -35.47 -11.70
C MET A 836 -0.88 -34.79 -12.77
N SER A 837 -1.83 -35.54 -13.35
CA SER A 837 -2.85 -34.97 -14.23
C SER A 837 -3.93 -34.25 -13.44
N GLN A 838 -4.63 -33.30 -14.09
CA GLN A 838 -5.76 -32.59 -13.48
C GLN A 838 -6.91 -33.54 -13.07
N LYS A 839 -7.08 -34.68 -13.78
CA LYS A 839 -8.08 -35.69 -13.45
C LYS A 839 -7.73 -36.44 -12.17
N GLU A 840 -6.46 -36.84 -12.00
CA GLU A 840 -5.97 -37.47 -10.77
C GLU A 840 -6.07 -36.52 -9.60
N ALA A 841 -5.69 -35.24 -9.78
CA ALA A 841 -5.83 -34.21 -8.76
C ALA A 841 -7.31 -34.04 -8.33
N GLN A 842 -8.26 -34.08 -9.26
CA GLN A 842 -9.69 -34.01 -8.93
C GLN A 842 -10.13 -35.24 -8.12
N THR A 843 -9.71 -36.44 -8.53
CA THR A 843 -10.03 -37.68 -7.79
C THR A 843 -9.52 -37.62 -6.35
N LEU A 844 -8.28 -37.15 -6.13
CA LEU A 844 -7.72 -37.01 -4.79
C LEU A 844 -8.47 -35.98 -3.93
N ILE A 845 -8.95 -34.89 -4.52
CA ILE A 845 -9.79 -33.89 -3.82
C ILE A 845 -11.14 -34.52 -3.44
N ASP A 846 -11.76 -35.27 -4.34
CA ASP A 846 -13.05 -35.91 -4.09
C ASP A 846 -12.96 -36.99 -3.00
N GLU A 847 -11.91 -37.81 -3.03
CA GLU A 847 -11.61 -38.80 -1.98
C GLU A 847 -11.34 -38.16 -0.61
N TYR A 848 -10.60 -37.03 -0.60
CA TYR A 848 -10.38 -36.27 0.62
C TYR A 848 -11.72 -35.78 1.21
N LYS A 849 -12.57 -35.17 0.40
CA LYS A 849 -13.88 -34.66 0.83
C LYS A 849 -14.81 -35.78 1.29
N ALA A 850 -14.77 -36.92 0.65
CA ALA A 850 -15.52 -38.09 1.07
C ALA A 850 -15.06 -38.65 2.43
N GLY A 851 -13.76 -38.61 2.70
CA GLY A 851 -13.19 -39.07 3.97
C GLY A 851 -13.35 -38.10 5.14
N TYR A 852 -13.47 -36.80 4.81
CA TYR A 852 -13.56 -35.73 5.81
C TYR A 852 -14.78 -34.82 5.54
N PRO A 853 -16.00 -35.37 5.61
CA PRO A 853 -17.23 -34.64 5.24
C PRO A 853 -17.55 -33.48 6.16
N GLY A 854 -16.97 -33.45 7.38
CA GLY A 854 -17.07 -32.32 8.28
C GLY A 854 -16.36 -31.09 7.77
N ILE A 855 -15.21 -31.28 7.10
CA ILE A 855 -14.43 -30.18 6.53
C ILE A 855 -15.21 -29.54 5.36
N ASP A 856 -15.82 -30.34 4.48
CA ASP A 856 -16.59 -29.83 3.34
C ASP A 856 -17.79 -28.99 3.80
N ARG A 857 -18.58 -29.50 4.78
CA ARG A 857 -19.68 -28.75 5.40
C ARG A 857 -19.22 -27.46 6.07
N PHE A 858 -18.06 -27.47 6.72
CA PHE A 858 -17.49 -26.27 7.34
C PHE A 858 -17.11 -25.22 6.28
N MET A 859 -16.50 -25.64 5.18
CA MET A 859 -16.15 -24.74 4.09
C MET A 859 -17.37 -24.11 3.46
N GLU A 860 -18.42 -24.91 3.20
CA GLU A 860 -19.72 -24.43 2.70
C GLU A 860 -20.34 -23.41 3.66
N ALA A 861 -20.38 -23.71 4.95
CA ALA A 861 -20.92 -22.81 5.97
C ALA A 861 -20.14 -21.48 6.07
N CYS A 862 -18.82 -21.48 5.87
CA CYS A 862 -18.03 -20.24 5.80
C CYS A 862 -18.42 -19.36 4.61
N VAL A 863 -18.64 -19.98 3.44
CA VAL A 863 -19.04 -19.27 2.22
C VAL A 863 -20.48 -18.76 2.33
N GLU A 864 -21.39 -19.57 2.86
CA GLU A 864 -22.78 -19.17 3.10
C GLU A 864 -22.86 -17.99 4.07
N LYS A 865 -22.11 -18.05 5.18
CA LYS A 865 -22.05 -16.96 6.16
C LYS A 865 -21.48 -15.67 5.52
N ALA A 866 -20.38 -15.79 4.79
CA ALA A 866 -19.79 -14.64 4.10
C ALA A 866 -20.75 -14.02 3.08
N THR A 867 -21.54 -14.87 2.38
CA THR A 867 -22.54 -14.42 1.39
C THR A 867 -23.73 -13.73 2.06
N ALA A 868 -24.20 -14.27 3.19
CA ALA A 868 -25.37 -13.74 3.91
C ALA A 868 -25.04 -12.47 4.70
N ASP A 869 -23.94 -12.50 5.47
CA ASP A 869 -23.58 -11.46 6.43
C ASP A 869 -22.60 -10.43 5.88
N GLY A 870 -21.91 -10.71 4.76
CA GLY A 870 -20.82 -9.90 4.23
C GLY A 870 -19.48 -10.07 4.96
N TYR A 871 -19.42 -10.89 6.01
CA TYR A 871 -18.21 -11.16 6.80
C TYR A 871 -18.19 -12.59 7.36
N VAL A 872 -16.99 -13.01 7.79
CA VAL A 872 -16.79 -14.24 8.56
C VAL A 872 -16.23 -13.92 9.95
N THR A 873 -16.32 -14.88 10.86
CA THR A 873 -15.84 -14.74 12.26
C THR A 873 -14.86 -15.84 12.63
N THR A 874 -13.83 -15.48 13.39
CA THR A 874 -12.94 -16.46 14.05
C THR A 874 -13.60 -17.08 15.28
N ILE A 875 -12.87 -18.00 15.94
CA ILE A 875 -13.29 -18.65 17.18
C ILE A 875 -13.58 -17.63 18.31
N LEU A 876 -12.80 -16.56 18.42
CA LEU A 876 -13.00 -15.49 19.41
C LEU A 876 -13.88 -14.34 18.89
N GLY A 877 -14.54 -14.52 17.74
CA GLY A 877 -15.50 -13.53 17.22
C GLY A 877 -14.88 -12.39 16.43
N ARG A 878 -13.59 -12.42 16.10
CA ARG A 878 -12.97 -11.43 15.20
C ARG A 878 -13.70 -11.44 13.87
N ARG A 879 -14.16 -10.28 13.40
CA ARG A 879 -14.86 -10.14 12.12
C ARG A 879 -13.89 -9.78 10.99
N ARG A 880 -14.09 -10.40 9.84
CA ARG A 880 -13.43 -10.00 8.59
C ARG A 880 -14.46 -9.86 7.47
N ALA A 881 -14.57 -8.67 6.90
CA ALA A 881 -15.41 -8.41 5.72
C ALA A 881 -14.83 -9.15 4.48
N ILE A 882 -15.73 -9.73 3.66
CA ILE A 882 -15.41 -10.49 2.45
C ILE A 882 -16.26 -9.97 1.29
N ASP A 883 -15.99 -8.78 0.81
CA ASP A 883 -16.79 -8.13 -0.24
C ASP A 883 -16.76 -8.92 -1.57
N GLN A 884 -15.67 -9.65 -1.84
CA GLN A 884 -15.47 -10.39 -3.07
C GLN A 884 -16.45 -11.54 -3.27
N VAL A 885 -17.03 -12.12 -2.20
CA VAL A 885 -17.94 -13.27 -2.31
C VAL A 885 -19.22 -12.92 -3.05
N GLN A 886 -19.65 -11.66 -3.02
CA GLN A 886 -20.84 -11.14 -3.69
C GLN A 886 -20.56 -10.67 -5.12
N SER A 887 -19.30 -10.75 -5.60
CA SER A 887 -18.93 -10.27 -6.93
C SER A 887 -19.59 -11.09 -8.06
N LYS A 888 -20.08 -10.41 -9.09
CA LYS A 888 -20.57 -11.03 -10.33
C LYS A 888 -19.45 -11.67 -11.15
N ASN A 889 -18.19 -11.23 -10.94
CA ASN A 889 -17.02 -11.80 -11.60
C ASN A 889 -16.66 -13.15 -10.96
N PRO A 890 -16.68 -14.28 -11.71
CA PRO A 890 -16.42 -15.61 -11.16
C PRO A 890 -15.03 -15.73 -10.48
N ASN A 891 -14.01 -15.07 -11.02
CA ASN A 891 -12.67 -15.10 -10.45
C ASN A 891 -12.60 -14.35 -9.09
N GLN A 892 -13.26 -13.20 -9.00
CA GLN A 892 -13.37 -12.45 -7.75
C GLN A 892 -14.20 -13.21 -6.72
N ARG A 893 -15.32 -13.81 -7.13
CA ARG A 893 -16.12 -14.63 -6.23
C ARG A 893 -15.36 -15.84 -5.70
N ALA A 894 -14.67 -16.58 -6.56
CA ALA A 894 -13.80 -17.69 -6.14
C ALA A 894 -12.66 -17.23 -5.22
N LEU A 895 -12.15 -16.02 -5.40
CA LEU A 895 -11.20 -15.41 -4.44
C LEU A 895 -11.90 -15.14 -3.10
N GLY A 896 -13.11 -14.59 -3.11
CA GLY A 896 -13.91 -14.34 -1.91
C GLY A 896 -14.21 -15.60 -1.10
N GLU A 897 -14.60 -16.69 -1.77
CA GLU A 897 -14.85 -18.00 -1.16
C GLU A 897 -13.58 -18.53 -0.43
N ARG A 898 -12.42 -18.45 -1.09
CA ARG A 898 -11.13 -18.83 -0.48
C ARG A 898 -10.77 -17.92 0.70
N LEU A 899 -10.98 -16.61 0.57
CA LEU A 899 -10.73 -15.66 1.65
C LEU A 899 -11.62 -15.92 2.86
N ALA A 900 -12.89 -16.30 2.66
CA ALA A 900 -13.83 -16.62 3.73
C ALA A 900 -13.30 -17.79 4.57
N ILE A 901 -12.97 -18.91 3.95
CA ILE A 901 -12.47 -20.12 4.63
C ILE A 901 -11.14 -19.83 5.35
N ASN A 902 -10.18 -19.27 4.61
CA ASN A 902 -8.84 -18.98 5.16
C ASN A 902 -8.89 -18.02 6.34
N SER A 903 -9.78 -17.01 6.30
CA SER A 903 -9.88 -16.03 7.38
C SER A 903 -10.36 -16.64 8.68
N VAL A 904 -11.26 -17.62 8.62
CA VAL A 904 -11.74 -18.30 9.83
C VAL A 904 -10.63 -19.15 10.43
N VAL A 905 -9.94 -19.98 9.65
CA VAL A 905 -8.91 -20.89 10.15
C VAL A 905 -7.66 -20.13 10.62
N GLN A 906 -7.06 -19.32 9.73
CA GLN A 906 -5.85 -18.56 10.06
C GLN A 906 -6.08 -17.50 11.14
N GLY A 907 -7.23 -16.85 11.11
CA GLY A 907 -7.60 -15.87 12.13
C GLY A 907 -7.80 -16.50 13.51
N SER A 908 -8.41 -17.68 13.56
CA SER A 908 -8.56 -18.42 14.83
C SER A 908 -7.22 -18.91 15.40
N ALA A 909 -6.28 -19.33 14.52
CA ALA A 909 -4.92 -19.66 14.94
C ALA A 909 -4.16 -18.43 15.45
N ALA A 910 -4.36 -17.27 14.81
CA ALA A 910 -3.79 -16.00 15.26
C ALA A 910 -4.36 -15.55 16.60
N ASP A 911 -5.67 -15.69 16.82
CA ASP A 911 -6.32 -15.39 18.09
C ASP A 911 -5.77 -16.28 19.20
N LEU A 912 -5.56 -17.57 18.92
CA LEU A 912 -5.04 -18.54 19.88
C LEU A 912 -3.62 -18.18 20.33
N ILE A 913 -2.70 -17.89 19.41
CA ILE A 913 -1.32 -17.55 19.79
C ILE A 913 -1.26 -16.20 20.52
N LYS A 914 -2.08 -15.23 20.15
CA LYS A 914 -2.19 -13.95 20.87
C LYS A 914 -2.67 -14.17 22.32
N LEU A 915 -3.66 -15.03 22.52
CA LEU A 915 -4.13 -15.38 23.85
C LEU A 915 -3.03 -16.08 24.66
N ALA A 916 -2.27 -17.01 24.03
CA ALA A 916 -1.11 -17.63 24.66
C ALA A 916 -0.06 -16.59 25.09
N MET A 917 0.24 -15.60 24.24
CA MET A 917 1.18 -14.52 24.55
C MET A 917 0.71 -13.70 25.76
N VAL A 918 -0.56 -13.32 25.80
CA VAL A 918 -1.15 -12.57 26.91
C VAL A 918 -1.10 -13.37 28.22
N ASN A 919 -1.47 -14.63 28.18
CA ASN A 919 -1.45 -15.53 29.36
C ASN A 919 -0.02 -15.72 29.87
N LEU A 920 0.92 -16.00 28.98
CA LEU A 920 2.33 -16.17 29.31
C LEU A 920 2.93 -14.89 29.92
N HIS A 921 2.64 -13.72 29.35
CA HIS A 921 3.10 -12.43 29.88
C HIS A 921 2.58 -12.21 31.30
N ARG A 922 1.29 -12.40 31.54
CA ARG A 922 0.67 -12.30 32.88
C ARG A 922 1.28 -13.31 33.87
N ARG A 923 1.63 -14.49 33.39
CA ARG A 923 2.29 -15.51 34.20
C ARG A 923 3.70 -15.08 34.61
N ILE A 924 4.50 -14.61 33.66
CA ILE A 924 5.86 -14.10 33.89
C ILE A 924 5.84 -12.93 34.90
N GLU A 925 4.95 -11.95 34.72
CA GLU A 925 4.85 -10.81 35.62
C GLU A 925 4.43 -11.23 37.05
N ARG A 926 3.45 -12.11 37.19
CA ARG A 926 2.99 -12.63 38.49
C ARG A 926 4.12 -13.35 39.24
N ASP A 927 4.84 -14.22 38.52
CA ASP A 927 5.91 -15.00 39.11
C ASP A 927 7.14 -14.13 39.46
N ALA A 928 7.44 -13.08 38.66
CA ALA A 928 8.48 -12.09 38.96
C ALA A 928 8.19 -11.28 40.23
N VAL A 929 6.93 -10.98 40.55
CA VAL A 929 6.53 -10.27 41.77
C VAL A 929 6.85 -11.09 43.00
N HIS A 930 6.81 -12.42 42.90
CA HIS A 930 7.08 -13.34 44.05
C HIS A 930 8.55 -13.69 44.22
N ALA A 931 9.40 -13.45 43.20
CA ALA A 931 10.82 -13.81 43.20
C ALA A 931 11.71 -12.55 43.24
N ARG A 932 12.00 -12.04 44.45
CA ARG A 932 12.74 -10.77 44.67
C ARG A 932 14.15 -10.70 44.05
N ASP A 933 14.76 -11.83 43.72
CA ASP A 933 16.14 -11.93 43.21
C ASP A 933 16.21 -12.67 41.85
N ALA A 934 15.07 -12.95 41.19
CA ALA A 934 15.07 -13.67 39.91
C ALA A 934 15.44 -12.72 38.74
N VAL A 935 16.34 -13.18 37.88
CA VAL A 935 16.61 -12.52 36.61
C VAL A 935 15.34 -12.63 35.75
N PRO A 936 14.83 -11.54 35.19
CA PRO A 936 13.53 -11.56 34.47
C PRO A 936 13.61 -12.44 33.24
N ILE A 937 12.60 -13.29 33.05
CA ILE A 937 12.34 -14.01 31.78
C ILE A 937 11.84 -12.95 30.76
N LYS A 938 12.40 -13.00 29.57
CA LYS A 938 12.04 -12.06 28.52
C LYS A 938 11.36 -12.77 27.36
N MET A 939 10.14 -12.38 27.00
CA MET A 939 9.56 -12.73 25.70
C MET A 939 10.21 -11.82 24.64
N LEU A 940 10.75 -12.40 23.58
CA LEU A 940 11.55 -11.69 22.58
C LEU A 940 10.87 -11.62 21.23
N LEU A 941 10.40 -12.76 20.71
CA LEU A 941 9.88 -12.88 19.34
C LEU A 941 8.60 -13.70 19.30
N GLN A 942 7.73 -13.32 18.37
CA GLN A 942 6.65 -14.14 17.85
C GLN A 942 6.83 -14.25 16.33
N ILE A 943 7.04 -15.46 15.80
CA ILE A 943 7.30 -15.72 14.39
C ILE A 943 6.48 -16.91 13.92
N HIS A 944 5.55 -16.68 13.00
CA HIS A 944 4.56 -17.66 12.56
C HIS A 944 3.78 -18.22 13.77
N ASP A 945 4.00 -19.47 14.12
CA ASP A 945 3.33 -20.17 15.22
C ASP A 945 4.29 -20.43 16.41
N GLU A 946 5.46 -19.76 16.43
CA GLU A 946 6.58 -19.91 17.36
C GLU A 946 6.68 -18.71 18.31
N LEU A 947 6.93 -18.95 19.59
CA LEU A 947 7.33 -17.98 20.60
C LEU A 947 8.77 -18.23 21.04
N VAL A 948 9.57 -17.16 21.20
CA VAL A 948 10.97 -17.24 21.63
C VAL A 948 11.15 -16.38 22.88
N LEU A 949 11.69 -16.99 23.94
CA LEU A 949 12.04 -16.37 25.20
C LEU A 949 13.54 -16.39 25.45
N GLU A 950 14.02 -15.48 26.31
CA GLU A 950 15.37 -15.50 26.90
C GLU A 950 15.27 -15.69 28.42
N CYS A 951 16.01 -16.62 28.97
CA CYS A 951 16.06 -16.82 30.41
C CYS A 951 17.46 -17.26 30.90
N PRO A 952 17.78 -17.18 32.19
CA PRO A 952 19.00 -17.77 32.74
C PRO A 952 19.11 -19.24 32.40
N GLU A 953 20.30 -19.71 32.07
CA GLU A 953 20.55 -21.13 31.72
C GLU A 953 20.08 -22.10 32.77
N ALA A 954 20.19 -21.73 34.06
CA ALA A 954 19.74 -22.57 35.18
C ALA A 954 18.23 -22.78 35.25
N ASP A 955 17.45 -21.86 34.65
CA ASP A 955 15.98 -21.86 34.69
C ASP A 955 15.34 -22.42 33.40
N ALA A 956 16.15 -22.83 32.45
CA ALA A 956 15.72 -23.19 31.09
C ALA A 956 14.62 -24.27 31.08
N GLU A 957 14.76 -25.33 31.88
CA GLU A 957 13.79 -26.44 31.94
C GLU A 957 12.45 -25.97 32.53
N ALA A 958 12.50 -25.17 33.59
CA ALA A 958 11.28 -24.65 34.24
C ALA A 958 10.56 -23.66 33.34
N VAL A 959 11.32 -22.76 32.65
CA VAL A 959 10.76 -21.78 31.69
C VAL A 959 10.17 -22.50 30.49
N SER A 960 10.83 -23.52 29.96
CA SER A 960 10.31 -24.35 28.86
C SER A 960 8.99 -25.02 29.24
N ALA A 961 8.90 -25.58 30.46
CA ALA A 961 7.67 -26.20 30.94
C ALA A 961 6.52 -25.19 31.05
N VAL A 962 6.77 -23.98 31.58
CA VAL A 962 5.78 -22.89 31.66
C VAL A 962 5.33 -22.44 30.26
N LEU A 963 6.27 -22.27 29.36
CA LEU A 963 5.96 -21.88 27.97
C LEU A 963 5.06 -22.90 27.29
N VAL A 964 5.38 -24.17 27.39
CA VAL A 964 4.57 -25.28 26.85
C VAL A 964 3.19 -25.31 27.50
N GLU A 965 3.10 -25.19 28.84
CA GLU A 965 1.85 -25.18 29.57
C GLU A 965 0.92 -24.07 29.12
N GLU A 966 1.41 -22.81 29.04
CA GLU A 966 0.59 -21.66 28.63
C GLU A 966 0.17 -21.74 27.17
N MET A 967 1.04 -22.26 26.31
CA MET A 967 0.68 -22.45 24.89
C MET A 967 -0.33 -23.57 24.69
N GLN A 968 -0.16 -24.74 25.39
CA GLN A 968 -1.09 -25.86 25.25
C GLN A 968 -2.47 -25.56 25.85
N ASN A 969 -2.54 -24.76 26.88
CA ASN A 969 -3.77 -24.44 27.60
C ASN A 969 -4.37 -23.07 27.19
N ALA A 970 -3.83 -22.44 26.16
CA ALA A 970 -4.31 -21.13 25.73
C ALA A 970 -5.80 -21.12 25.35
N MET A 971 -6.30 -22.21 24.78
CA MET A 971 -7.69 -22.35 24.38
C MET A 971 -8.14 -23.82 24.44
N GLU A 972 -9.34 -24.07 24.93
CA GLU A 972 -9.93 -25.43 24.92
C GLU A 972 -10.47 -25.77 23.54
N LEU A 973 -9.86 -26.76 22.88
CA LEU A 973 -10.30 -27.30 21.59
C LEU A 973 -10.77 -28.77 21.76
N HIS A 974 -11.48 -29.30 20.75
CA HIS A 974 -11.86 -30.72 20.70
C HIS A 974 -10.68 -31.67 20.48
N VAL A 975 -9.54 -31.12 20.13
CA VAL A 975 -8.26 -31.84 19.94
C VAL A 975 -7.19 -31.22 20.83
N PRO A 976 -6.21 -31.98 21.34
CA PRO A 976 -5.15 -31.43 22.13
C PRO A 976 -4.28 -30.48 21.30
N LEU A 977 -3.86 -29.36 21.88
CA LEU A 977 -2.79 -28.54 21.32
C LEU A 977 -1.45 -29.20 21.61
N LYS A 978 -0.61 -29.35 20.60
CA LYS A 978 0.73 -29.88 20.71
C LYS A 978 1.75 -28.80 20.45
N VAL A 979 2.74 -28.72 21.33
CA VAL A 979 3.79 -27.73 21.28
C VAL A 979 5.13 -28.42 21.34
N ASP A 980 6.03 -28.10 20.45
CA ASP A 980 7.36 -28.68 20.37
C ASP A 980 8.39 -27.64 20.89
N PRO A 981 8.95 -27.86 22.12
CA PRO A 981 9.92 -26.93 22.70
C PRO A 981 11.35 -27.24 22.28
N GLY A 982 12.22 -26.20 22.28
CA GLY A 982 13.66 -26.33 22.14
C GLY A 982 14.41 -25.31 22.99
N VAL A 983 15.64 -25.62 23.36
CA VAL A 983 16.52 -24.79 24.17
C VAL A 983 17.90 -24.71 23.48
N GLY A 984 18.49 -23.55 23.36
CA GLY A 984 19.80 -23.38 22.72
C GLY A 984 20.49 -22.08 23.10
N LYS A 985 21.77 -21.98 22.75
CA LYS A 985 22.53 -20.74 22.91
C LYS A 985 22.22 -19.73 21.81
N ASP A 986 21.75 -20.21 20.69
CA ASP A 986 21.25 -19.41 19.58
C ASP A 986 19.89 -19.94 19.11
N TRP A 987 19.22 -19.19 18.25
CA TRP A 987 17.89 -19.55 17.76
C TRP A 987 17.87 -20.75 16.81
N PHE A 988 19.02 -21.09 16.19
CA PHE A 988 19.13 -22.27 15.34
C PHE A 988 19.15 -23.55 16.21
N GLU A 989 19.86 -23.53 17.35
CA GLU A 989 19.91 -24.63 18.29
C GLU A 989 18.60 -24.81 19.08
N ALA A 990 17.90 -23.69 19.36
CA ALA A 990 16.65 -23.67 20.09
C ALA A 990 15.44 -24.19 19.26
N LYS A 991 15.66 -24.73 18.05
CA LYS A 991 14.58 -25.19 17.16
C LYS A 991 14.72 -26.65 16.77
#